data_ad45b35117d07451339b04adf8dd7526
#
_entry.id   ad45b35117d07451339b04adf8dd7526
#
_cell.length_a   1.000
_cell.length_b   1.000
_cell.length_c   1.000
_cell.angle_alpha   90.00
_cell.angle_beta   90.00
_cell.angle_gamma   90.00
#
_symmetry.space_group_name_H-M   'P 1'
#
loop_
_entity.id
_entity.type
_entity.pdbx_description
1 polymer ?
#
loop_
_entity_poly.entity_id
_entity_poly.type
_entity_poly.pdbx_seq_one_letter_code
_entity_poly.pdbx_strand_id
1 'polypeptide(L)'
;MNKKQIKWRNRIIVALVIFFIVFAATEFLPLDAWLGSETNAVYLEFALFLIPYLIAGYDVVVKAVKNIGHGQVFDENLLMTIATVGAFAMVFFPETGPHMAEGAAVMLFYQVGELFQSYAVGKSRKSIADMMDIAPDYANIMQDGELIEVDPDEVEVGDEIIVKAGERIPIDGVIVKGASQLDTAALTGEAVPRVVEEGAEVFSGCVNLTGVLTIRTTKPFGESTVSRILELVENASEKKARTENFITRFARYYTPIVVIVALILAVVPPLLGAGAWSDWILRGLTFLVVSCPCALVISVPLSFFGGIGGASKCGILVKGANYLEALAKAETVVFDKTGTLTNGTFNVVAVHAEAEVDPDLVLSFTAYAETYSDHPIALSVKAAYTGEIDRARIKDVKEESGHGVRAQVDEHIIAVGNEKLMMADNVAWHECELTGTILHVSLDGSYIGHIVIADVVKDDAAEAIASLKAAGVKRTVMLTGDREDVARAVAEKLGIDEYRASLLPQNKVEEVERLISGTSSKGTLAFVGDGINDAPVLTRADIGIAMGAMGSDAAIEAADIVLMDDKPSNIARAIRIARKTMRIAWQNIIFALGVKLIVLILAALGIANMWLAVFADVGVAIIAILNAMRCMSVKNI
;
A
#
# COMPACT_ATOMS: atom_id res chain seq x y z
N MET A 1 -11.54 -21.82 2.11
CA MET A 1 -10.68 -22.69 2.96
C MET A 1 -9.84 -23.58 2.06
N ASN A 2 -8.54 -23.65 2.30
CA ASN A 2 -7.64 -24.56 1.60
C ASN A 2 -7.80 -26.01 2.12
N LYS A 3 -7.24 -27.01 1.39
CA LYS A 3 -7.34 -28.44 1.75
C LYS A 3 -6.87 -28.73 3.20
N LYS A 4 -5.84 -28.04 3.68
CA LYS A 4 -5.29 -28.18 5.03
C LYS A 4 -6.27 -27.66 6.10
N GLN A 5 -6.89 -26.50 5.87
CA GLN A 5 -7.88 -25.91 6.77
C GLN A 5 -9.17 -26.76 6.83
N ILE A 6 -9.58 -27.37 5.71
CA ILE A 6 -10.75 -28.29 5.70
C ILE A 6 -10.47 -29.52 6.56
N LYS A 7 -9.27 -30.13 6.43
CA LYS A 7 -8.86 -31.26 7.27
C LYS A 7 -8.83 -30.88 8.75
N TRP A 8 -8.30 -29.71 9.06
CA TRP A 8 -8.24 -29.19 10.42
C TRP A 8 -9.64 -28.94 11.00
N ARG A 9 -10.53 -28.28 10.24
CA ARG A 9 -11.92 -28.08 10.62
C ARG A 9 -12.62 -29.40 10.94
N ASN A 10 -12.50 -30.41 10.07
CA ASN A 10 -13.16 -31.69 10.27
C ASN A 10 -12.66 -32.39 11.54
N ARG A 11 -11.38 -32.29 11.85
CA ARG A 11 -10.80 -32.80 13.10
C ARG A 11 -11.40 -32.14 14.34
N ILE A 12 -11.53 -30.80 14.30
CA ILE A 12 -12.15 -30.03 15.41
C ILE A 12 -13.63 -30.43 15.57
N ILE A 13 -14.38 -30.55 14.48
CA ILE A 13 -15.79 -30.98 14.55
C ILE A 13 -15.91 -32.37 15.21
N VAL A 14 -15.08 -33.34 14.81
CA VAL A 14 -15.09 -34.69 15.41
C VAL A 14 -14.78 -34.61 16.91
N ALA A 15 -13.76 -33.83 17.29
CA ALA A 15 -13.40 -33.67 18.69
C ALA A 15 -14.51 -32.98 19.50
N LEU A 16 -15.20 -31.98 18.94
CA LEU A 16 -16.36 -31.32 19.56
C LEU A 16 -17.52 -32.28 19.78
N VAL A 17 -17.87 -33.07 18.77
CA VAL A 17 -18.94 -34.07 18.89
C VAL A 17 -18.65 -35.08 20.00
N ILE A 18 -17.42 -35.62 20.03
CA ILE A 18 -17.00 -36.56 21.08
C ILE A 18 -17.05 -35.86 22.45
N PHE A 19 -16.54 -34.63 22.54
CA PHE A 19 -16.56 -33.86 23.78
C PHE A 19 -17.98 -33.70 24.34
N PHE A 20 -18.94 -33.28 23.52
CA PHE A 20 -20.32 -33.11 23.97
C PHE A 20 -21.00 -34.43 24.33
N ILE A 21 -20.68 -35.53 23.62
CA ILE A 21 -21.19 -36.87 24.01
C ILE A 21 -20.64 -37.27 25.37
N VAL A 22 -19.32 -37.10 25.57
CA VAL A 22 -18.67 -37.43 26.85
C VAL A 22 -19.24 -36.55 27.96
N PHE A 23 -19.33 -35.22 27.75
CA PHE A 23 -19.86 -34.27 28.70
C PHE A 23 -21.31 -34.60 29.10
N ALA A 24 -22.17 -34.92 28.14
CA ALA A 24 -23.52 -35.36 28.42
C ALA A 24 -23.55 -36.71 29.18
N ALA A 25 -22.67 -37.64 28.84
CA ALA A 25 -22.59 -38.93 29.53
C ALA A 25 -22.13 -38.77 30.97
N THR A 26 -21.15 -37.92 31.25
CA THR A 26 -20.67 -37.68 32.63
C THR A 26 -21.67 -36.92 33.49
N GLU A 27 -22.49 -36.00 32.90
CA GLU A 27 -23.46 -35.20 33.63
C GLU A 27 -24.78 -35.95 33.89
N PHE A 28 -25.26 -36.80 32.94
CA PHE A 28 -26.56 -37.43 32.99
C PHE A 28 -26.56 -38.91 33.40
N LEU A 29 -25.39 -39.59 33.37
CA LEU A 29 -25.32 -41.01 33.75
C LEU A 29 -24.70 -41.14 35.15
N PRO A 30 -25.26 -41.98 36.04
CA PRO A 30 -24.74 -42.20 37.40
C PRO A 30 -23.50 -43.13 37.36
N LEU A 31 -22.38 -42.59 36.88
CA LEU A 31 -21.12 -43.36 36.71
C LEU A 31 -20.61 -43.92 38.02
N ASP A 32 -20.77 -43.21 39.12
CA ASP A 32 -20.38 -43.63 40.46
C ASP A 32 -21.13 -44.87 40.92
N ALA A 33 -22.44 -44.95 40.62
CA ALA A 33 -23.28 -46.11 40.96
C ALA A 33 -22.93 -47.35 40.11
N TRP A 34 -22.55 -47.13 38.86
CA TRP A 34 -22.16 -48.24 37.95
C TRP A 34 -20.78 -48.83 38.25
N LEU A 35 -19.84 -47.99 38.69
CA LEU A 35 -18.45 -48.41 38.95
C LEU A 35 -18.23 -48.75 40.44
N GLY A 36 -19.20 -48.51 41.30
CA GLY A 36 -19.14 -48.84 42.71
C GLY A 36 -18.10 -48.07 43.51
N SER A 37 -17.48 -47.05 42.94
CA SER A 37 -16.46 -46.21 43.57
C SER A 37 -16.37 -44.87 42.84
N GLU A 38 -16.45 -43.78 43.59
CA GLU A 38 -16.27 -42.41 43.13
C GLU A 38 -14.89 -42.22 42.45
N THR A 39 -13.85 -42.80 43.02
CA THR A 39 -12.49 -42.74 42.45
C THR A 39 -12.38 -43.40 41.06
N ASN A 40 -13.07 -44.53 40.83
CA ASN A 40 -13.07 -45.20 39.53
C ASN A 40 -13.87 -44.37 38.50
N ALA A 41 -14.94 -43.70 38.93
CA ALA A 41 -15.70 -42.77 38.04
C ALA A 41 -14.81 -41.63 37.58
N VAL A 42 -14.05 -40.97 38.44
CA VAL A 42 -13.14 -39.87 38.11
C VAL A 42 -12.01 -40.34 37.14
N TYR A 43 -11.44 -41.54 37.31
CA TYR A 43 -10.45 -42.06 36.36
C TYR A 43 -11.07 -42.41 34.99
N LEU A 44 -12.34 -42.87 34.98
CA LEU A 44 -13.04 -43.09 33.71
C LEU A 44 -13.31 -41.77 33.01
N GLU A 45 -13.76 -40.74 33.73
CA GLU A 45 -13.93 -39.36 33.16
C GLU A 45 -12.63 -38.83 32.60
N PHE A 46 -11.51 -38.99 33.31
CA PHE A 46 -10.17 -38.63 32.83
C PHE A 46 -9.88 -39.28 31.49
N ALA A 47 -10.08 -40.57 31.38
CA ALA A 47 -9.83 -41.32 30.16
C ALA A 47 -10.75 -40.86 29.01
N LEU A 48 -12.01 -40.60 29.30
CA LEU A 48 -13.01 -40.16 28.33
C LEU A 48 -12.72 -38.75 27.81
N PHE A 49 -12.40 -37.77 28.64
CA PHE A 49 -12.05 -36.41 28.23
C PHE A 49 -10.67 -36.31 27.56
N LEU A 50 -9.76 -37.24 27.85
CA LEU A 50 -8.45 -37.29 27.18
C LEU A 50 -8.58 -37.57 25.68
N ILE A 51 -9.63 -38.28 25.24
CA ILE A 51 -9.85 -38.59 23.83
C ILE A 51 -10.08 -37.33 22.99
N PRO A 52 -11.10 -36.50 23.24
CA PRO A 52 -11.31 -35.26 22.49
C PRO A 52 -10.16 -34.27 22.67
N TYR A 53 -9.51 -34.23 23.83
CA TYR A 53 -8.33 -33.40 24.08
C TYR A 53 -7.18 -33.77 23.15
N LEU A 54 -6.83 -35.06 23.02
CA LEU A 54 -5.74 -35.52 22.14
C LEU A 54 -6.11 -35.35 20.66
N ILE A 55 -7.35 -35.62 20.28
CA ILE A 55 -7.81 -35.42 18.89
C ILE A 55 -7.68 -33.95 18.49
N ALA A 56 -8.10 -33.03 19.35
CA ALA A 56 -8.03 -31.59 19.08
C ALA A 56 -6.60 -31.05 19.17
N GLY A 57 -5.87 -31.38 20.23
CA GLY A 57 -4.69 -30.65 20.70
C GLY A 57 -3.35 -31.32 20.49
N TYR A 58 -3.27 -32.52 19.87
CA TYR A 58 -1.98 -33.23 19.73
C TYR A 58 -0.90 -32.39 19.04
N ASP A 59 -1.29 -31.59 18.03
CA ASP A 59 -0.38 -30.71 17.29
C ASP A 59 0.12 -29.53 18.13
N VAL A 60 -0.70 -29.01 19.05
CA VAL A 60 -0.30 -27.95 20.00
C VAL A 60 0.75 -28.50 20.96
N VAL A 61 0.50 -29.68 21.55
CA VAL A 61 1.43 -30.35 22.48
C VAL A 61 2.75 -30.68 21.78
N VAL A 62 2.69 -31.23 20.56
CA VAL A 62 3.90 -31.58 19.79
C VAL A 62 4.71 -30.33 19.43
N LYS A 63 4.02 -29.22 19.04
CA LYS A 63 4.70 -27.93 18.78
C LYS A 63 5.36 -27.38 20.04
N ALA A 64 4.65 -27.39 21.18
CA ALA A 64 5.20 -26.96 22.46
C ALA A 64 6.50 -27.69 22.81
N VAL A 65 6.51 -29.04 22.71
CA VAL A 65 7.68 -29.85 22.97
C VAL A 65 8.83 -29.54 21.99
N LYS A 66 8.53 -29.39 20.70
CA LYS A 66 9.54 -29.03 19.70
C LYS A 66 10.14 -27.66 19.95
N ASN A 67 9.31 -26.65 20.29
CA ASN A 67 9.75 -25.28 20.53
C ASN A 67 10.64 -25.17 21.78
N ILE A 68 10.37 -25.97 22.83
CA ILE A 68 11.28 -26.12 23.97
C ILE A 68 12.66 -26.64 23.50
N GLY A 69 12.66 -27.65 22.65
CA GLY A 69 13.90 -28.23 22.11
C GLY A 69 14.72 -27.25 21.26
N HIS A 70 14.10 -26.22 20.69
CA HIS A 70 14.74 -25.14 19.93
C HIS A 70 15.04 -23.88 20.77
N GLY A 71 14.86 -23.94 22.11
CA GLY A 71 15.11 -22.80 23.00
C GLY A 71 14.02 -21.73 23.01
N GLN A 72 12.89 -21.96 22.37
CA GLN A 72 11.71 -21.06 22.39
C GLN A 72 10.74 -21.51 23.48
N VAL A 73 11.11 -21.26 24.74
CA VAL A 73 10.41 -21.82 25.91
C VAL A 73 9.11 -21.07 26.26
N PHE A 74 8.92 -19.85 25.76
CA PHE A 74 7.75 -19.03 26.17
C PHE A 74 6.87 -18.68 24.95
N ASP A 75 6.34 -19.72 24.29
CA ASP A 75 5.35 -19.56 23.24
C ASP A 75 3.92 -19.85 23.71
N GLU A 76 2.93 -19.49 22.90
CA GLU A 76 1.51 -19.68 23.20
C GLU A 76 1.13 -21.16 23.32
N ASN A 77 1.76 -22.04 22.50
CA ASN A 77 1.48 -23.48 22.53
C ASN A 77 1.92 -24.08 23.85
N LEU A 78 3.05 -23.63 24.42
CA LEU A 78 3.51 -24.07 25.73
C LEU A 78 2.58 -23.61 26.84
N LEU A 79 2.16 -22.33 26.84
CA LEU A 79 1.23 -21.80 27.83
C LEU A 79 -0.09 -22.59 27.86
N MET A 80 -0.66 -22.83 26.67
CA MET A 80 -1.88 -23.63 26.52
C MET A 80 -1.68 -25.07 26.96
N THR A 81 -0.54 -25.68 26.61
CA THR A 81 -0.22 -27.05 27.03
C THR A 81 -0.08 -27.13 28.55
N ILE A 82 0.65 -26.22 29.20
CA ILE A 82 0.81 -26.21 30.67
C ILE A 82 -0.54 -26.04 31.34
N ALA A 83 -1.36 -25.11 30.88
CA ALA A 83 -2.66 -24.82 31.48
C ALA A 83 -3.63 -26.00 31.34
N THR A 84 -3.71 -26.63 30.19
CA THR A 84 -4.65 -27.73 29.92
C THR A 84 -4.18 -29.03 30.53
N VAL A 85 -2.88 -29.38 30.44
CA VAL A 85 -2.32 -30.55 31.13
C VAL A 85 -2.40 -30.36 32.65
N GLY A 86 -2.17 -29.14 33.15
CA GLY A 86 -2.36 -28.81 34.56
C GLY A 86 -3.79 -29.04 35.01
N ALA A 87 -4.81 -28.65 34.21
CA ALA A 87 -6.22 -28.92 34.53
C ALA A 87 -6.54 -30.42 34.61
N PHE A 88 -5.95 -31.24 33.71
CA PHE A 88 -6.05 -32.71 33.82
C PHE A 88 -5.31 -33.23 35.03
N ALA A 89 -4.17 -32.67 35.42
CA ALA A 89 -3.39 -33.09 36.59
C ALA A 89 -4.11 -32.77 37.92
N MET A 90 -5.12 -31.90 37.92
CA MET A 90 -5.94 -31.62 39.10
C MET A 90 -6.67 -32.87 39.61
N VAL A 91 -6.83 -33.91 38.80
CA VAL A 91 -7.40 -35.20 39.22
C VAL A 91 -6.65 -35.82 40.43
N PHE A 92 -5.39 -35.46 40.62
CA PHE A 92 -4.56 -35.94 41.74
C PHE A 92 -4.75 -35.12 43.00
N PHE A 93 -5.60 -34.07 42.99
CA PHE A 93 -5.95 -33.21 44.12
C PHE A 93 -7.43 -33.38 44.45
N PRO A 94 -7.80 -34.34 45.30
CA PRO A 94 -9.22 -34.73 45.54
C PRO A 94 -10.12 -33.64 46.16
N GLU A 95 -9.51 -32.57 46.67
CA GLU A 95 -10.24 -31.49 47.35
C GLU A 95 -10.99 -30.55 46.40
N THR A 96 -10.71 -30.54 45.10
CA THR A 96 -11.23 -29.55 44.15
C THR A 96 -12.20 -30.10 43.09
N GLY A 97 -12.42 -31.39 43.07
CA GLY A 97 -13.21 -32.02 42.00
C GLY A 97 -12.50 -32.08 40.63
N PRO A 98 -13.12 -32.74 39.67
CA PRO A 98 -12.53 -32.97 38.35
C PRO A 98 -12.62 -31.73 37.44
N HIS A 99 -11.47 -31.23 36.90
CA HIS A 99 -11.39 -30.13 35.95
C HIS A 99 -11.01 -30.56 34.54
N MET A 100 -11.20 -31.84 34.21
CA MET A 100 -10.80 -32.43 32.91
C MET A 100 -11.68 -31.92 31.76
N ALA A 101 -12.98 -31.74 32.01
CA ALA A 101 -13.89 -31.14 31.04
C ALA A 101 -13.46 -29.72 30.65
N GLU A 102 -13.04 -28.92 31.64
CA GLU A 102 -12.55 -27.57 31.43
C GLU A 102 -11.24 -27.57 30.60
N GLY A 103 -10.28 -28.42 30.94
CA GLY A 103 -9.02 -28.56 30.19
C GLY A 103 -9.24 -28.98 28.74
N ALA A 104 -10.12 -29.94 28.48
CA ALA A 104 -10.48 -30.39 27.14
C ALA A 104 -11.22 -29.28 26.36
N ALA A 105 -12.14 -28.58 26.98
CA ALA A 105 -12.86 -27.47 26.37
C ALA A 105 -11.94 -26.31 26.02
N VAL A 106 -11.01 -25.92 26.90
CA VAL A 106 -10.01 -24.89 26.66
C VAL A 106 -9.23 -25.20 25.37
N MET A 107 -8.74 -26.44 25.23
CA MET A 107 -8.01 -26.86 24.03
C MET A 107 -8.90 -26.82 22.78
N LEU A 108 -10.15 -27.24 22.86
CA LEU A 108 -11.10 -27.20 21.75
C LEU A 108 -11.40 -25.76 21.31
N PHE A 109 -11.71 -24.85 22.24
CA PHE A 109 -11.96 -23.45 21.93
C PHE A 109 -10.72 -22.74 21.38
N TYR A 110 -9.55 -23.04 21.90
CA TYR A 110 -8.27 -22.57 21.35
C TYR A 110 -8.13 -22.99 19.88
N GLN A 111 -8.37 -24.26 19.56
CA GLN A 111 -8.29 -24.78 18.19
C GLN A 111 -9.33 -24.14 17.24
N VAL A 112 -10.54 -23.85 17.74
CA VAL A 112 -11.57 -23.12 16.99
C VAL A 112 -11.09 -21.70 16.70
N GLY A 113 -10.52 -21.03 17.70
CA GLY A 113 -9.95 -19.69 17.56
C GLY A 113 -8.83 -19.64 16.52
N GLU A 114 -7.88 -20.56 16.61
CA GLU A 114 -6.77 -20.72 15.67
C GLU A 114 -7.23 -21.00 14.23
N LEU A 115 -8.23 -21.87 14.05
CA LEU A 115 -8.82 -22.11 12.74
C LEU A 115 -9.48 -20.87 12.16
N PHE A 116 -10.28 -20.14 12.96
CA PHE A 116 -10.93 -18.89 12.55
C PHE A 116 -9.90 -17.84 12.16
N GLN A 117 -8.85 -17.70 12.94
CA GLN A 117 -7.71 -16.83 12.70
C GLN A 117 -7.02 -17.16 11.38
N SER A 118 -6.64 -18.44 11.19
CA SER A 118 -6.01 -18.92 9.94
C SER A 118 -6.90 -18.66 8.71
N TYR A 119 -8.22 -18.83 8.86
CA TYR A 119 -9.17 -18.54 7.80
C TYR A 119 -9.27 -17.04 7.51
N ALA A 120 -9.38 -16.19 8.54
CA ALA A 120 -9.51 -14.75 8.38
C ALA A 120 -8.26 -14.12 7.77
N VAL A 121 -7.06 -14.52 8.23
CA VAL A 121 -5.78 -14.11 7.66
C VAL A 121 -5.64 -14.60 6.21
N GLY A 122 -5.98 -15.85 5.94
CA GLY A 122 -5.97 -16.41 4.60
C GLY A 122 -6.95 -15.71 3.66
N LYS A 123 -8.15 -15.38 4.13
CA LYS A 123 -9.14 -14.61 3.36
C LYS A 123 -8.69 -13.18 3.09
N SER A 124 -8.08 -12.52 4.07
CA SER A 124 -7.53 -11.18 3.88
C SER A 124 -6.40 -11.17 2.86
N ARG A 125 -5.44 -12.09 2.98
CA ARG A 125 -4.36 -12.26 1.98
C ARG A 125 -4.93 -12.60 0.60
N LYS A 126 -5.90 -13.51 0.53
CA LYS A 126 -6.55 -13.85 -0.73
C LYS A 126 -7.34 -12.66 -1.31
N SER A 127 -8.04 -11.87 -0.49
CA SER A 127 -8.72 -10.67 -0.97
C SER A 127 -7.75 -9.62 -1.51
N ILE A 128 -6.52 -9.53 -0.99
CA ILE A 128 -5.47 -8.70 -1.56
C ILE A 128 -5.00 -9.31 -2.89
N ALA A 129 -4.78 -10.61 -2.95
CA ALA A 129 -4.43 -11.31 -4.19
C ALA A 129 -5.58 -11.29 -5.23
N ASP A 130 -6.84 -11.48 -4.82
CA ASP A 130 -8.02 -11.39 -5.69
C ASP A 130 -8.30 -9.93 -6.16
N MET A 131 -7.84 -8.92 -5.41
CA MET A 131 -7.79 -7.53 -5.88
C MET A 131 -6.70 -7.34 -6.93
N MET A 132 -5.74 -8.21 -6.94
CA MET A 132 -4.61 -8.32 -7.85
C MET A 132 -4.84 -9.43 -8.88
N ASP A 133 -6.10 -9.87 -9.08
CA ASP A 133 -6.53 -10.67 -10.24
C ASP A 133 -6.43 -9.82 -11.53
N ILE A 134 -5.32 -9.07 -11.60
CA ILE A 134 -4.87 -8.29 -12.75
C ILE A 134 -3.92 -9.12 -13.61
N ALA A 135 -3.35 -10.20 -13.06
CA ALA A 135 -2.47 -11.07 -13.82
C ALA A 135 -3.25 -11.76 -14.94
N PRO A 136 -2.81 -11.65 -16.18
CA PRO A 136 -3.39 -12.39 -17.29
C PRO A 136 -2.96 -13.86 -17.21
N ASP A 137 -3.90 -14.76 -17.51
CA ASP A 137 -3.64 -16.19 -17.46
C ASP A 137 -2.94 -16.70 -18.74
N TYR A 138 -3.03 -15.95 -19.87
CA TYR A 138 -2.48 -16.32 -21.17
C TYR A 138 -2.21 -15.09 -22.04
N ALA A 139 -1.40 -15.28 -23.10
CA ALA A 139 -1.21 -14.36 -24.19
C ALA A 139 -1.62 -15.04 -25.52
N ASN A 140 -2.24 -14.28 -26.44
CA ASN A 140 -2.51 -14.79 -27.78
C ASN A 140 -1.41 -14.31 -28.73
N ILE A 141 -0.75 -15.24 -29.42
CA ILE A 141 0.25 -14.93 -30.45
C ILE A 141 -0.19 -15.56 -31.79
N MET A 142 0.33 -15.00 -32.89
CA MET A 142 0.12 -15.57 -34.22
C MET A 142 1.29 -16.50 -34.56
N GLN A 143 1.04 -17.79 -34.71
CA GLN A 143 2.04 -18.77 -35.14
C GLN A 143 1.51 -19.54 -36.36
N ASP A 144 2.27 -19.56 -37.45
CA ASP A 144 1.92 -20.24 -38.73
C ASP A 144 0.55 -19.84 -39.31
N GLY A 145 0.07 -18.62 -38.97
CA GLY A 145 -1.22 -18.09 -39.45
C GLY A 145 -2.43 -18.49 -38.58
N GLU A 146 -2.22 -19.20 -37.48
CA GLU A 146 -3.22 -19.53 -36.48
C GLU A 146 -2.97 -18.77 -35.17
N LEU A 147 -4.07 -18.40 -34.50
CA LEU A 147 -4.02 -17.73 -33.20
C LEU A 147 -3.92 -18.80 -32.12
N ILE A 148 -2.81 -18.83 -31.40
CA ILE A 148 -2.57 -19.77 -30.29
C ILE A 148 -2.48 -19.05 -28.96
N GLU A 149 -2.96 -19.69 -27.91
CA GLU A 149 -2.79 -19.26 -26.53
C GLU A 149 -1.50 -19.86 -25.96
N VAL A 150 -0.64 -18.99 -25.43
CA VAL A 150 0.64 -19.36 -24.78
C VAL A 150 0.70 -18.80 -23.38
N ASP A 151 1.57 -19.36 -22.55
CA ASP A 151 1.90 -18.75 -21.24
C ASP A 151 2.59 -17.39 -21.48
N PRO A 152 2.19 -16.32 -20.76
CA PRO A 152 2.85 -15.03 -20.91
C PRO A 152 4.38 -15.06 -20.69
N ASP A 153 4.89 -16.00 -19.89
CA ASP A 153 6.33 -16.20 -19.69
C ASP A 153 7.06 -16.72 -20.93
N GLU A 154 6.35 -17.26 -21.92
CA GLU A 154 6.91 -17.76 -23.19
C GLU A 154 7.02 -16.69 -24.27
N VAL A 155 6.46 -15.49 -24.04
CA VAL A 155 6.47 -14.37 -24.99
C VAL A 155 7.77 -13.58 -24.85
N GLU A 156 8.48 -13.40 -25.98
CA GLU A 156 9.72 -12.63 -26.01
C GLU A 156 9.47 -11.15 -26.29
N VAL A 157 10.48 -10.31 -25.98
CA VAL A 157 10.43 -8.88 -26.28
C VAL A 157 10.49 -8.66 -27.79
N GLY A 158 9.52 -7.93 -28.33
CA GLY A 158 9.36 -7.65 -29.75
C GLY A 158 8.31 -8.51 -30.45
N ASP A 159 7.78 -9.53 -29.76
CA ASP A 159 6.68 -10.35 -30.27
C ASP A 159 5.39 -9.55 -30.39
N GLU A 160 4.55 -9.95 -31.34
CA GLU A 160 3.22 -9.35 -31.54
C GLU A 160 2.15 -10.22 -30.89
N ILE A 161 1.52 -9.67 -29.85
CA ILE A 161 0.40 -10.28 -29.17
C ILE A 161 -0.93 -9.69 -29.67
N ILE A 162 -1.99 -10.49 -29.66
CA ILE A 162 -3.32 -10.09 -30.10
C ILE A 162 -4.25 -10.09 -28.89
N VAL A 163 -4.86 -8.94 -28.60
CA VAL A 163 -5.77 -8.76 -27.47
C VAL A 163 -7.16 -8.42 -28.00
N LYS A 164 -8.11 -9.32 -27.77
CA LYS A 164 -9.50 -9.17 -28.19
C LYS A 164 -10.30 -8.32 -27.20
N ALA A 165 -11.47 -7.85 -27.60
CA ALA A 165 -12.39 -7.17 -26.70
C ALA A 165 -12.81 -8.10 -25.54
N GLY A 166 -12.73 -7.58 -24.30
CA GLY A 166 -12.96 -8.30 -23.06
C GLY A 166 -11.73 -9.00 -22.49
N GLU A 167 -10.61 -9.08 -23.22
CA GLU A 167 -9.37 -9.69 -22.73
C GLU A 167 -8.48 -8.67 -22.02
N ARG A 168 -7.63 -9.16 -21.15
CA ARG A 168 -6.58 -8.37 -20.49
C ARG A 168 -5.32 -8.32 -21.34
N ILE A 169 -4.65 -7.18 -21.31
CA ILE A 169 -3.33 -7.02 -21.92
C ILE A 169 -2.34 -7.84 -21.07
N PRO A 170 -1.66 -8.84 -21.65
CA PRO A 170 -0.78 -9.72 -20.87
C PRO A 170 0.58 -9.09 -20.55
N ILE A 171 1.14 -8.30 -21.44
CA ILE A 171 2.50 -7.75 -21.32
C ILE A 171 2.50 -6.30 -21.81
N ASP A 172 3.35 -5.47 -21.22
CA ASP A 172 3.53 -4.07 -21.64
C ASP A 172 4.03 -3.98 -23.09
N GLY A 173 3.51 -3.02 -23.85
CA GLY A 173 3.89 -2.88 -25.26
C GLY A 173 3.35 -1.63 -25.91
N VAL A 174 3.53 -1.56 -27.24
CA VAL A 174 3.05 -0.48 -28.10
C VAL A 174 2.06 -1.04 -29.10
N ILE A 175 0.95 -0.34 -29.32
CA ILE A 175 -0.06 -0.74 -30.32
C ILE A 175 0.53 -0.58 -31.71
N VAL A 176 0.60 -1.68 -32.45
CA VAL A 176 1.06 -1.71 -33.86
C VAL A 176 -0.12 -1.55 -34.80
N LYS A 177 -1.30 -2.08 -34.39
CA LYS A 177 -2.51 -2.04 -35.20
C LYS A 177 -3.76 -2.06 -34.33
N GLY A 178 -4.72 -1.21 -34.68
CA GLY A 178 -6.04 -1.15 -34.04
C GLY A 178 -6.22 0.08 -33.16
N ALA A 179 -7.48 0.32 -32.78
CA ALA A 179 -7.87 1.34 -31.83
C ALA A 179 -8.92 0.76 -30.87
N SER A 180 -8.90 1.19 -29.62
CA SER A 180 -9.82 0.69 -28.59
C SER A 180 -9.99 1.65 -27.43
N GLN A 181 -10.84 1.26 -26.49
CA GLN A 181 -10.92 1.82 -25.15
C GLN A 181 -10.40 0.80 -24.14
N LEU A 182 -9.52 1.24 -23.25
CA LEU A 182 -8.94 0.41 -22.20
C LEU A 182 -9.53 0.78 -20.84
N ASP A 183 -10.04 -0.21 -20.12
CA ASP A 183 -10.33 -0.05 -18.70
C ASP A 183 -9.03 -0.21 -17.90
N THR A 184 -8.61 0.88 -17.29
CA THR A 184 -7.41 0.96 -16.46
C THR A 184 -7.73 0.93 -14.97
N ALA A 185 -9.01 0.79 -14.59
CA ALA A 185 -9.46 0.92 -13.20
C ALA A 185 -8.75 -0.04 -12.23
N ALA A 186 -8.36 -1.22 -12.70
CA ALA A 186 -7.63 -2.20 -11.89
C ALA A 186 -6.21 -1.73 -11.51
N LEU A 187 -5.58 -0.89 -12.33
CA LEU A 187 -4.23 -0.35 -12.12
C LEU A 187 -4.27 1.03 -11.46
N THR A 188 -5.07 1.95 -12.01
CA THR A 188 -5.08 3.36 -11.60
C THR A 188 -6.20 3.70 -10.61
N GLY A 189 -7.23 2.86 -10.54
CA GLY A 189 -8.46 3.17 -9.79
C GLY A 189 -9.41 4.13 -10.52
N GLU A 190 -9.10 4.54 -11.76
CA GLU A 190 -9.94 5.42 -12.57
C GLU A 190 -11.08 4.65 -13.23
N ALA A 191 -12.30 5.16 -13.13
CA ALA A 191 -13.48 4.53 -13.72
C ALA A 191 -13.72 4.91 -15.19
N VAL A 192 -12.99 5.91 -15.72
CA VAL A 192 -13.15 6.38 -17.10
C VAL A 192 -12.19 5.62 -18.01
N PRO A 193 -12.67 4.91 -19.04
CA PRO A 193 -11.82 4.21 -19.98
C PRO A 193 -10.93 5.17 -20.79
N ARG A 194 -9.67 4.77 -21.02
CA ARG A 194 -8.71 5.51 -21.84
C ARG A 194 -8.85 5.09 -23.30
N VAL A 195 -8.98 6.05 -24.20
CA VAL A 195 -8.92 5.80 -25.66
C VAL A 195 -7.47 5.62 -26.07
N VAL A 196 -7.21 4.60 -26.90
CA VAL A 196 -5.86 4.27 -27.40
C VAL A 196 -5.93 3.96 -28.90
N GLU A 197 -4.88 4.36 -29.62
CA GLU A 197 -4.73 4.21 -31.06
C GLU A 197 -3.32 3.70 -31.40
N GLU A 198 -3.03 3.46 -32.69
CA GLU A 198 -1.72 3.00 -33.16
C GLU A 198 -0.60 3.92 -32.67
N GLY A 199 0.48 3.35 -32.16
CA GLY A 199 1.61 4.05 -31.55
C GLY A 199 1.47 4.36 -30.07
N ALA A 200 0.30 4.13 -29.46
CA ALA A 200 0.11 4.34 -28.03
C ALA A 200 0.75 3.23 -27.19
N GLU A 201 1.39 3.60 -26.10
CA GLU A 201 1.86 2.66 -25.08
C GLU A 201 0.68 2.11 -24.27
N VAL A 202 0.72 0.81 -23.99
CA VAL A 202 -0.26 0.08 -23.21
C VAL A 202 0.42 -0.80 -22.17
N PHE A 203 -0.24 -0.96 -21.03
CA PHE A 203 0.30 -1.66 -19.87
C PHE A 203 -0.46 -2.96 -19.59
N SER A 204 0.26 -3.97 -19.13
CA SER A 204 -0.31 -5.24 -18.69
C SER A 204 -1.34 -5.03 -17.59
N GLY A 205 -2.40 -5.86 -17.58
CA GLY A 205 -3.49 -5.77 -16.60
C GLY A 205 -4.65 -4.85 -16.99
N CYS A 206 -4.49 -3.95 -17.97
CA CYS A 206 -5.62 -3.20 -18.55
C CYS A 206 -6.55 -4.15 -19.31
N VAL A 207 -7.87 -3.90 -19.25
CA VAL A 207 -8.87 -4.67 -20.00
C VAL A 207 -9.20 -3.94 -21.30
N ASN A 208 -9.06 -4.64 -22.42
CA ASN A 208 -9.48 -4.15 -23.72
C ASN A 208 -11.02 -4.20 -23.82
N LEU A 209 -11.70 -3.07 -23.98
CA LEU A 209 -13.17 -3.02 -23.96
C LEU A 209 -13.81 -3.19 -25.35
N THR A 210 -13.15 -2.66 -26.38
CA THR A 210 -13.72 -2.62 -27.72
C THR A 210 -12.77 -3.25 -28.75
N GLY A 211 -12.68 -3.08 -29.91
CA GLY A 211 -11.76 -3.49 -30.94
C GLY A 211 -10.79 -4.65 -30.65
N VAL A 212 -10.02 -5.03 -31.66
CA VAL A 212 -8.92 -5.98 -31.53
C VAL A 212 -7.62 -5.18 -31.64
N LEU A 213 -6.71 -5.35 -30.69
CA LEU A 213 -5.42 -4.71 -30.66
C LEU A 213 -4.32 -5.71 -31.02
N THR A 214 -3.40 -5.30 -31.88
CA THR A 214 -2.11 -5.96 -32.04
C THR A 214 -1.07 -5.12 -31.34
N ILE A 215 -0.39 -5.69 -30.36
CA ILE A 215 0.55 -5.01 -29.47
C ILE A 215 1.91 -5.66 -29.63
N ARG A 216 2.94 -4.87 -29.89
CA ARG A 216 4.33 -5.33 -29.86
C ARG A 216 4.87 -5.17 -28.46
N THR A 217 5.34 -6.26 -27.87
CA THR A 217 5.86 -6.30 -26.51
C THR A 217 7.15 -5.49 -26.38
N THR A 218 7.28 -4.74 -25.29
CA THR A 218 8.47 -3.90 -24.99
C THR A 218 9.28 -4.43 -23.81
N LYS A 219 8.69 -5.31 -23.00
CA LYS A 219 9.31 -5.90 -21.80
C LYS A 219 8.99 -7.39 -21.74
N PRO A 220 9.80 -8.22 -21.03
CA PRO A 220 9.41 -9.58 -20.70
C PRO A 220 8.31 -9.59 -19.65
N PHE A 221 7.52 -10.66 -19.54
CA PHE A 221 6.39 -10.76 -18.60
C PHE A 221 6.79 -10.50 -17.15
N GLY A 222 7.93 -11.04 -16.69
CA GLY A 222 8.43 -10.81 -15.32
C GLY A 222 8.75 -9.35 -14.99
N GLU A 223 8.98 -8.50 -15.99
CA GLU A 223 9.23 -7.06 -15.84
C GLU A 223 8.01 -6.20 -16.23
N SER A 224 6.88 -6.84 -16.57
CA SER A 224 5.64 -6.15 -16.90
C SER A 224 5.08 -5.37 -15.71
N THR A 225 4.27 -4.34 -15.99
CA THR A 225 3.65 -3.51 -14.96
C THR A 225 2.90 -4.34 -13.92
N VAL A 226 2.14 -5.36 -14.34
CA VAL A 226 1.43 -6.24 -13.41
C VAL A 226 2.39 -7.06 -12.55
N SER A 227 3.42 -7.67 -13.13
CA SER A 227 4.40 -8.48 -12.38
C SER A 227 5.12 -7.65 -11.32
N ARG A 228 5.50 -6.41 -11.66
CA ARG A 228 6.11 -5.45 -10.72
C ARG A 228 5.17 -5.05 -9.59
N ILE A 229 3.89 -4.78 -9.90
CA ILE A 229 2.88 -4.47 -8.87
C ILE A 229 2.70 -5.66 -7.91
N LEU A 230 2.60 -6.88 -8.45
CA LEU A 230 2.47 -8.10 -7.65
C LEU A 230 3.66 -8.28 -6.71
N GLU A 231 4.88 -8.15 -7.23
CA GLU A 231 6.11 -8.23 -6.45
C GLU A 231 6.15 -7.18 -5.33
N LEU A 232 5.82 -5.92 -5.62
CA LEU A 232 5.81 -4.85 -4.64
C LEU A 232 4.84 -5.11 -3.49
N VAL A 233 3.66 -5.63 -3.77
CA VAL A 233 2.65 -5.93 -2.73
C VAL A 233 3.03 -7.17 -1.94
N GLU A 234 3.59 -8.19 -2.57
CA GLU A 234 4.09 -9.39 -1.89
C GLU A 234 5.23 -9.03 -0.94
N ASN A 235 6.21 -8.26 -1.42
CA ASN A 235 7.35 -7.81 -0.63
C ASN A 235 6.99 -6.75 0.42
N ALA A 236 5.88 -6.02 0.26
CA ALA A 236 5.41 -5.04 1.24
C ALA A 236 5.14 -5.66 2.63
N SER A 237 4.88 -6.98 2.68
CA SER A 237 4.69 -7.70 3.93
C SER A 237 5.98 -7.93 4.73
N GLU A 238 7.15 -7.80 4.12
CA GLU A 238 8.44 -8.01 4.81
C GLU A 238 8.88 -6.80 5.64
N LYS A 239 8.54 -5.59 5.21
CA LYS A 239 8.90 -4.34 5.89
C LYS A 239 7.89 -4.00 7.00
N LYS A 240 8.11 -4.58 8.19
CA LYS A 240 7.22 -4.42 9.35
C LYS A 240 7.19 -2.99 9.88
N ALA A 241 6.00 -2.51 10.23
CA ALA A 241 5.81 -1.24 10.93
C ALA A 241 6.50 -1.23 12.31
N ARG A 242 6.85 -0.03 12.81
CA ARG A 242 7.38 0.14 14.17
C ARG A 242 6.39 -0.39 15.22
N THR A 243 5.11 -0.16 15.01
CA THR A 243 4.03 -0.69 15.86
C THR A 243 4.00 -2.20 15.88
N GLU A 244 4.20 -2.90 14.75
CA GLU A 244 4.30 -4.37 14.70
C GLU A 244 5.56 -4.87 15.43
N ASN A 245 6.69 -4.20 15.24
CA ASN A 245 7.93 -4.52 15.94
C ASN A 245 7.78 -4.32 17.46
N PHE A 246 7.04 -3.29 17.89
CA PHE A 246 6.72 -3.08 19.29
C PHE A 246 5.89 -4.25 19.85
N ILE A 247 4.85 -4.70 19.16
CA ILE A 247 4.03 -5.83 19.60
C ILE A 247 4.86 -7.11 19.70
N THR A 248 5.71 -7.40 18.72
CA THR A 248 6.62 -8.56 18.76
C THR A 248 7.58 -8.48 19.95
N ARG A 249 8.14 -7.31 20.23
CA ARG A 249 9.03 -7.08 21.38
C ARG A 249 8.26 -7.16 22.68
N PHE A 250 7.06 -6.59 22.77
CA PHE A 250 6.19 -6.67 23.93
C PHE A 250 5.88 -8.13 24.27
N ALA A 251 5.46 -8.95 23.30
CA ALA A 251 5.17 -10.36 23.54
C ALA A 251 6.36 -11.12 24.13
N ARG A 252 7.59 -10.82 23.66
CA ARG A 252 8.82 -11.46 24.16
C ARG A 252 9.07 -11.24 25.67
N TYR A 253 8.76 -10.06 26.19
CA TYR A 253 8.93 -9.74 27.62
C TYR A 253 7.68 -10.06 28.45
N TYR A 254 6.52 -9.86 27.88
CA TYR A 254 5.25 -10.09 28.53
C TYR A 254 5.06 -11.56 28.95
N THR A 255 5.34 -12.52 28.07
CA THR A 255 5.10 -13.94 28.35
C THR A 255 5.90 -14.47 29.54
N PRO A 256 7.23 -14.24 29.68
CA PRO A 256 7.96 -14.63 30.88
C PRO A 256 7.44 -13.99 32.16
N ILE A 257 7.07 -12.70 32.12
CA ILE A 257 6.53 -12.00 33.30
C ILE A 257 5.24 -12.67 33.76
N VAL A 258 4.35 -12.98 32.83
CA VAL A 258 3.08 -13.63 33.12
C VAL A 258 3.26 -15.01 33.72
N VAL A 259 4.19 -15.81 33.19
CA VAL A 259 4.51 -17.15 33.76
C VAL A 259 5.00 -17.03 35.20
N ILE A 260 5.89 -16.07 35.48
CA ILE A 260 6.38 -15.81 36.83
C ILE A 260 5.23 -15.39 37.76
N VAL A 261 4.37 -14.47 37.32
CA VAL A 261 3.21 -14.02 38.12
C VAL A 261 2.24 -15.18 38.37
N ALA A 262 1.97 -16.02 37.37
CA ALA A 262 1.12 -17.19 37.53
C ALA A 262 1.72 -18.20 38.54
N LEU A 263 3.03 -18.40 38.51
CA LEU A 263 3.73 -19.25 39.47
C LEU A 263 3.68 -18.67 40.89
N ILE A 264 3.88 -17.36 41.06
CA ILE A 264 3.75 -16.66 42.31
C ILE A 264 2.33 -16.81 42.83
N LEU A 265 1.33 -16.62 41.98
CA LEU A 265 -0.08 -16.74 42.32
C LEU A 265 -0.44 -18.16 42.76
N ALA A 266 0.11 -19.19 42.15
CA ALA A 266 -0.14 -20.58 42.47
C ALA A 266 0.55 -21.02 43.77
N VAL A 267 1.70 -20.44 44.13
CA VAL A 267 2.57 -20.95 45.21
C VAL A 267 2.53 -20.10 46.46
N VAL A 268 2.61 -18.78 46.36
CA VAL A 268 2.80 -17.88 47.51
C VAL A 268 1.56 -17.82 48.43
N PRO A 269 0.33 -17.66 47.94
CA PRO A 269 -0.84 -17.57 48.85
C PRO A 269 -1.09 -18.83 49.68
N PRO A 270 -1.05 -20.07 49.12
CA PRO A 270 -1.22 -21.25 49.93
C PRO A 270 -0.07 -21.46 50.95
N LEU A 271 1.18 -21.07 50.61
CA LEU A 271 2.30 -21.06 51.57
C LEU A 271 2.05 -20.11 52.74
N LEU A 272 1.32 -19.02 52.52
CA LEU A 272 0.92 -18.06 53.56
C LEU A 272 -0.38 -18.46 54.29
N GLY A 273 -0.95 -19.62 53.97
CA GLY A 273 -2.18 -20.12 54.59
C GLY A 273 -3.48 -19.49 54.07
N ALA A 274 -3.46 -18.89 52.88
CA ALA A 274 -4.61 -18.19 52.29
C ALA A 274 -5.60 -19.11 51.55
N GLY A 275 -5.65 -20.41 51.86
CA GLY A 275 -6.56 -21.39 51.24
C GLY A 275 -5.88 -22.66 50.72
N ALA A 276 -6.64 -23.51 50.03
CA ALA A 276 -6.13 -24.77 49.50
C ALA A 276 -5.17 -24.57 48.32
N TRP A 277 -4.17 -25.43 48.20
CA TRP A 277 -3.19 -25.43 47.08
C TRP A 277 -3.88 -25.55 45.72
N SER A 278 -4.86 -26.41 45.66
CA SER A 278 -5.65 -26.68 44.45
C SER A 278 -6.32 -25.44 43.89
N ASP A 279 -6.95 -24.62 44.73
CA ASP A 279 -7.64 -23.37 44.31
C ASP A 279 -6.66 -22.37 43.66
N TRP A 280 -5.48 -22.21 44.29
CA TRP A 280 -4.49 -21.26 43.80
C TRP A 280 -3.74 -21.78 42.59
N ILE A 281 -3.52 -23.10 42.47
CA ILE A 281 -3.01 -23.71 41.25
C ILE A 281 -4.00 -23.49 40.11
N LEU A 282 -5.30 -23.73 40.32
CA LEU A 282 -6.33 -23.52 39.30
C LEU A 282 -6.40 -22.04 38.85
N ARG A 283 -6.31 -21.10 39.80
CA ARG A 283 -6.21 -19.66 39.49
C ARG A 283 -4.96 -19.34 38.66
N GLY A 284 -3.81 -19.90 39.00
CA GLY A 284 -2.57 -19.77 38.25
C GLY A 284 -2.70 -20.31 36.81
N LEU A 285 -3.32 -21.48 36.65
CA LEU A 285 -3.58 -22.09 35.32
C LEU A 285 -4.59 -21.21 34.52
N THR A 286 -5.66 -20.73 35.14
CA THR A 286 -6.61 -19.81 34.50
C THR A 286 -5.94 -18.52 34.07
N PHE A 287 -5.06 -17.97 34.93
CA PHE A 287 -4.26 -16.78 34.62
C PHE A 287 -3.35 -17.01 33.39
N LEU A 288 -2.73 -18.19 33.26
CA LEU A 288 -1.92 -18.55 32.09
C LEU A 288 -2.76 -18.60 30.81
N VAL A 289 -3.96 -19.19 30.83
CA VAL A 289 -4.86 -19.27 29.68
C VAL A 289 -5.21 -17.87 29.14
N VAL A 290 -5.59 -16.94 30.05
CA VAL A 290 -5.96 -15.57 29.66
C VAL A 290 -4.78 -14.80 29.07
N SER A 291 -3.58 -15.17 29.41
CA SER A 291 -2.39 -14.34 29.18
C SER A 291 -1.88 -14.34 27.72
N CYS A 292 -2.38 -15.21 26.82
CA CYS A 292 -1.94 -15.21 25.42
C CYS A 292 -2.25 -13.86 24.73
N PRO A 293 -1.29 -13.12 24.18
CA PRO A 293 -1.56 -11.87 23.46
C PRO A 293 -2.06 -12.09 22.02
N CYS A 294 -2.78 -13.20 21.76
CA CYS A 294 -3.16 -13.67 20.43
C CYS A 294 -3.88 -12.60 19.58
N ALA A 295 -4.86 -11.91 20.18
CA ALA A 295 -5.62 -10.84 19.52
C ALA A 295 -4.73 -9.69 19.01
N LEU A 296 -3.67 -9.34 19.75
CA LEU A 296 -2.72 -8.28 19.38
C LEU A 296 -1.80 -8.70 18.25
N VAL A 297 -1.20 -9.88 18.38
CA VAL A 297 -0.20 -10.42 17.44
C VAL A 297 -0.78 -10.58 16.05
N ILE A 298 -2.11 -10.76 15.95
CA ILE A 298 -2.79 -11.01 14.68
C ILE A 298 -3.46 -9.76 14.13
N SER A 299 -4.23 -9.03 14.97
CA SER A 299 -5.07 -7.93 14.47
C SER A 299 -4.26 -6.73 14.00
N VAL A 300 -3.06 -6.49 14.56
CA VAL A 300 -2.22 -5.36 14.17
C VAL A 300 -1.62 -5.55 12.78
N PRO A 301 -0.89 -6.65 12.48
CA PRO A 301 -0.46 -6.93 11.11
C PRO A 301 -1.62 -6.96 10.11
N LEU A 302 -2.73 -7.59 10.48
CA LEU A 302 -3.92 -7.66 9.63
C LEU A 302 -4.49 -6.27 9.30
N SER A 303 -4.42 -5.31 10.24
CA SER A 303 -4.82 -3.92 10.00
C SER A 303 -3.93 -3.26 8.95
N PHE A 304 -2.60 -3.45 9.04
CA PHE A 304 -1.66 -2.91 8.05
C PHE A 304 -1.85 -3.56 6.67
N PHE A 305 -1.99 -4.88 6.61
CA PHE A 305 -2.31 -5.58 5.36
C PHE A 305 -3.61 -5.07 4.74
N GLY A 306 -4.66 -4.90 5.57
CA GLY A 306 -5.91 -4.33 5.12
C GLY A 306 -5.78 -2.90 4.60
N GLY A 307 -4.91 -2.09 5.23
CA GLY A 307 -4.59 -0.72 4.81
C GLY A 307 -3.85 -0.66 3.48
N ILE A 308 -2.81 -1.50 3.31
CA ILE A 308 -2.05 -1.62 2.06
C ILE A 308 -2.98 -2.09 0.93
N GLY A 309 -3.77 -3.15 1.15
CA GLY A 309 -4.72 -3.62 0.16
C GLY A 309 -5.84 -2.63 -0.16
N GLY A 310 -6.25 -1.81 0.83
CA GLY A 310 -7.19 -0.71 0.61
C GLY A 310 -6.59 0.42 -0.23
N ALA A 311 -5.32 0.75 -0.02
CA ALA A 311 -4.57 1.74 -0.80
C ALA A 311 -4.40 1.28 -2.26
N SER A 312 -4.01 0.02 -2.46
CA SER A 312 -3.82 -0.58 -3.79
C SER A 312 -5.09 -0.50 -4.65
N LYS A 313 -6.30 -0.68 -4.06
CA LYS A 313 -7.58 -0.49 -4.77
C LYS A 313 -7.80 0.92 -5.32
N CYS A 314 -7.05 1.87 -4.84
CA CYS A 314 -7.12 3.26 -5.26
C CYS A 314 -5.92 3.65 -6.14
N GLY A 315 -5.19 2.68 -6.69
CA GLY A 315 -3.98 2.94 -7.47
C GLY A 315 -2.81 3.47 -6.63
N ILE A 316 -2.81 3.23 -5.32
CA ILE A 316 -1.76 3.69 -4.40
C ILE A 316 -0.99 2.46 -3.89
N LEU A 317 0.22 2.24 -4.38
CA LEU A 317 1.07 1.14 -3.99
C LEU A 317 1.96 1.55 -2.81
N VAL A 318 1.90 0.82 -1.71
CA VAL A 318 2.70 1.06 -0.51
C VAL A 318 3.67 -0.10 -0.31
N LYS A 319 4.96 0.16 -0.37
CA LYS A 319 6.03 -0.85 -0.33
C LYS A 319 6.30 -1.45 1.06
N GLY A 320 5.54 -1.07 2.08
CA GLY A 320 5.72 -1.62 3.42
C GLY A 320 4.81 -1.02 4.48
N ALA A 321 4.51 -1.79 5.52
CA ALA A 321 3.72 -1.34 6.66
C ALA A 321 4.39 -0.18 7.42
N ASN A 322 5.73 -0.13 7.46
CA ASN A 322 6.50 0.97 8.05
C ASN A 322 6.25 2.30 7.32
N TYR A 323 6.11 2.29 6.00
CA TYR A 323 5.81 3.49 5.21
C TYR A 323 4.38 3.95 5.39
N LEU A 324 3.43 3.02 5.51
CA LEU A 324 2.05 3.37 5.85
C LEU A 324 1.95 4.01 7.26
N GLU A 325 2.70 3.47 8.24
CA GLU A 325 2.79 4.06 9.59
C GLU A 325 3.44 5.45 9.56
N ALA A 326 4.51 5.64 8.78
CA ALA A 326 5.16 6.92 8.61
C ALA A 326 4.23 7.93 7.94
N LEU A 327 3.53 7.55 6.85
CA LEU A 327 2.59 8.41 6.13
C LEU A 327 1.43 8.89 7.03
N ALA A 328 0.97 8.06 7.95
CA ALA A 328 -0.05 8.47 8.93
C ALA A 328 0.40 9.64 9.81
N LYS A 329 1.72 9.80 10.00
CA LYS A 329 2.35 10.85 10.81
C LYS A 329 2.85 12.04 9.98
N ALA A 330 2.59 12.06 8.66
CA ALA A 330 3.03 13.14 7.78
C ALA A 330 2.49 14.49 8.26
N GLU A 331 3.42 15.37 8.62
CA GLU A 331 3.17 16.75 9.03
C GLU A 331 3.58 17.75 7.95
N THR A 332 4.64 17.44 7.20
CA THR A 332 5.15 18.24 6.09
C THR A 332 5.08 17.44 4.81
N VAL A 333 4.53 18.04 3.76
CA VAL A 333 4.55 17.47 2.40
C VAL A 333 5.31 18.43 1.50
N VAL A 334 6.35 17.92 0.88
CA VAL A 334 7.24 18.66 -0.03
C VAL A 334 7.01 18.15 -1.43
N PHE A 335 6.79 19.05 -2.36
CA PHE A 335 6.54 18.74 -3.77
C PHE A 335 7.69 19.21 -4.65
N ASP A 336 8.08 18.40 -5.59
CA ASP A 336 8.69 18.95 -6.81
C ASP A 336 7.62 19.71 -7.61
N LYS A 337 8.02 20.67 -8.41
CA LYS A 337 7.09 21.39 -9.27
C LYS A 337 6.80 20.60 -10.56
N THR A 338 7.85 20.31 -11.32
CA THR A 338 7.77 19.80 -12.70
C THR A 338 7.37 18.33 -12.73
N GLY A 339 6.39 17.95 -13.53
CA GLY A 339 5.90 16.57 -13.59
C GLY A 339 5.13 16.10 -12.34
N THR A 340 5.04 16.90 -11.28
CA THR A 340 4.36 16.59 -10.01
C THR A 340 3.13 17.46 -9.81
N LEU A 341 3.30 18.76 -9.65
CA LEU A 341 2.21 19.75 -9.57
C LEU A 341 1.81 20.26 -10.95
N THR A 342 2.64 20.07 -11.94
CA THR A 342 2.46 20.42 -13.33
C THR A 342 2.53 19.17 -14.20
N ASN A 343 2.10 19.28 -15.45
CA ASN A 343 2.09 18.15 -16.39
C ASN A 343 3.49 17.73 -16.87
N GLY A 344 4.54 18.53 -16.57
CA GLY A 344 5.90 18.29 -17.04
C GLY A 344 6.06 18.47 -18.54
N THR A 345 5.03 18.97 -19.22
CA THR A 345 5.02 19.26 -20.63
C THR A 345 4.87 20.77 -20.85
N PHE A 346 5.72 21.30 -21.69
CA PHE A 346 5.60 22.69 -22.11
C PHE A 346 4.43 22.84 -23.06
N ASN A 347 3.58 23.83 -22.80
CA ASN A 347 2.45 24.18 -23.67
C ASN A 347 2.47 25.66 -24.01
N VAL A 348 2.01 26.00 -25.21
CA VAL A 348 1.73 27.38 -25.58
C VAL A 348 0.53 27.86 -24.77
N VAL A 349 0.75 28.82 -23.87
CA VAL A 349 -0.30 29.37 -22.98
C VAL A 349 -0.85 30.68 -23.50
N ALA A 350 -0.10 31.42 -24.30
CA ALA A 350 -0.56 32.63 -24.95
C ALA A 350 0.24 32.92 -26.22
N VAL A 351 -0.40 33.51 -27.20
CA VAL A 351 0.22 34.11 -28.40
C VAL A 351 -0.18 35.58 -28.42
N HIS A 352 0.79 36.46 -28.28
CA HIS A 352 0.62 37.89 -28.31
C HIS A 352 1.19 38.44 -29.63
N ALA A 353 0.31 38.90 -30.50
CA ALA A 353 0.68 39.51 -31.76
C ALA A 353 0.73 41.02 -31.64
N GLU A 354 1.57 41.67 -32.43
CA GLU A 354 1.58 43.12 -32.60
C GLU A 354 0.28 43.62 -33.25
N ALA A 355 0.01 44.90 -33.06
CA ALA A 355 -1.15 45.53 -33.71
C ALA A 355 -1.17 45.28 -35.21
N GLU A 356 -2.29 44.83 -35.75
CA GLU A 356 -2.51 44.50 -37.17
C GLU A 356 -1.91 43.12 -37.60
N VAL A 357 -1.31 42.33 -36.69
CA VAL A 357 -0.81 40.98 -36.97
C VAL A 357 -1.78 39.94 -36.40
N ASP A 358 -2.08 38.91 -37.19
CA ASP A 358 -2.91 37.81 -36.76
C ASP A 358 -2.09 36.88 -35.81
N PRO A 359 -2.59 36.57 -34.58
CA PRO A 359 -1.93 35.60 -33.71
C PRO A 359 -1.64 34.22 -34.34
N ASP A 360 -2.55 33.74 -35.21
CA ASP A 360 -2.37 32.49 -35.93
C ASP A 360 -1.18 32.58 -36.91
N LEU A 361 -0.86 33.74 -37.44
CA LEU A 361 0.31 33.96 -38.26
C LEU A 361 1.61 33.86 -37.47
N VAL A 362 1.62 34.45 -36.24
CA VAL A 362 2.77 34.35 -35.32
C VAL A 362 3.05 32.89 -34.96
N LEU A 363 2.01 32.12 -34.59
CA LEU A 363 2.12 30.71 -34.26
C LEU A 363 2.57 29.88 -35.47
N SER A 364 1.99 30.14 -36.65
CA SER A 364 2.36 29.46 -37.91
C SER A 364 3.84 29.62 -38.23
N PHE A 365 4.33 30.86 -38.31
CA PHE A 365 5.73 31.14 -38.64
C PHE A 365 6.68 30.54 -37.60
N THR A 366 6.32 30.56 -36.35
CA THR A 366 7.10 29.92 -35.26
C THR A 366 7.17 28.41 -35.46
N ALA A 367 6.04 27.75 -35.78
CA ALA A 367 5.97 26.31 -36.01
C ALA A 367 6.80 25.89 -37.24
N TYR A 368 6.80 26.70 -38.31
CA TYR A 368 7.64 26.48 -39.47
C TYR A 368 9.13 26.63 -39.13
N ALA A 369 9.52 27.66 -38.39
CA ALA A 369 10.91 27.88 -37.99
C ALA A 369 11.45 26.77 -37.09
N GLU A 370 10.63 26.26 -36.17
CA GLU A 370 10.98 25.22 -35.20
C GLU A 370 10.79 23.78 -35.74
N THR A 371 10.47 23.61 -37.01
CA THR A 371 10.13 22.28 -37.60
C THR A 371 11.22 21.23 -37.41
N TYR A 372 12.48 21.62 -37.53
CA TYR A 372 13.63 20.71 -37.44
C TYR A 372 14.25 20.64 -36.04
N SER A 373 13.75 21.39 -35.08
CA SER A 373 14.19 21.35 -33.68
C SER A 373 13.46 20.27 -32.89
N ASP A 374 14.19 19.46 -32.12
CA ASP A 374 13.66 18.48 -31.19
C ASP A 374 13.61 19.03 -29.74
N HIS A 375 13.85 20.34 -29.60
CA HIS A 375 13.79 20.96 -28.29
C HIS A 375 12.35 20.92 -27.73
N PRO A 376 12.13 20.66 -26.43
CA PRO A 376 10.77 20.58 -25.84
C PRO A 376 9.89 21.78 -26.14
N ILE A 377 10.48 22.97 -26.19
CA ILE A 377 9.80 24.22 -26.57
C ILE A 377 9.31 24.16 -28.02
N ALA A 378 10.15 23.70 -28.95
CA ALA A 378 9.79 23.53 -30.35
C ALA A 378 8.65 22.51 -30.52
N LEU A 379 8.71 21.41 -29.79
CA LEU A 379 7.66 20.39 -29.79
C LEU A 379 6.32 20.96 -29.31
N SER A 380 6.32 21.82 -28.28
CA SER A 380 5.10 22.46 -27.78
C SER A 380 4.48 23.44 -28.80
N VAL A 381 5.31 24.17 -29.52
CA VAL A 381 4.83 25.07 -30.60
C VAL A 381 4.23 24.26 -31.75
N LYS A 382 4.94 23.18 -32.16
CA LYS A 382 4.45 22.30 -33.24
C LYS A 382 3.12 21.63 -32.86
N ALA A 383 2.94 21.23 -31.58
CA ALA A 383 1.71 20.64 -31.08
C ALA A 383 0.53 21.64 -31.00
N ALA A 384 0.84 22.91 -30.75
CA ALA A 384 -0.18 23.97 -30.70
C ALA A 384 -0.65 24.41 -32.10
N TYR A 385 0.18 24.21 -33.13
CA TYR A 385 -0.18 24.57 -34.50
C TYR A 385 -1.03 23.47 -35.14
N THR A 386 -2.27 23.79 -35.48
CA THR A 386 -3.24 22.84 -36.06
C THR A 386 -3.15 22.68 -37.56
N GLY A 387 -2.33 23.52 -38.26
CA GLY A 387 -2.16 23.48 -39.68
C GLY A 387 -1.12 22.43 -40.13
N GLU A 388 -1.18 22.02 -41.37
CA GLU A 388 -0.19 21.13 -41.95
C GLU A 388 1.11 21.89 -42.29
N ILE A 389 2.27 21.42 -41.82
CA ILE A 389 3.57 22.04 -42.10
C ILE A 389 4.14 21.48 -43.40
N ASP A 390 4.08 22.27 -44.44
CA ASP A 390 4.74 21.95 -45.72
C ASP A 390 6.25 22.24 -45.66
N ARG A 391 7.04 21.18 -45.48
CA ARG A 391 8.50 21.27 -45.38
C ARG A 391 9.19 21.80 -46.64
N ALA A 392 8.51 21.75 -47.79
CA ALA A 392 9.09 22.27 -49.04
C ALA A 392 9.18 23.82 -49.04
N ARG A 393 8.42 24.49 -48.20
CA ARG A 393 8.45 25.96 -48.02
C ARG A 393 9.60 26.43 -47.14
N ILE A 394 10.27 25.51 -46.40
CA ILE A 394 11.31 25.85 -45.42
C ILE A 394 12.68 25.74 -46.12
N LYS A 395 13.46 26.80 -46.06
CA LYS A 395 14.83 26.88 -46.55
C LYS A 395 15.73 27.44 -45.45
N ASP A 396 16.99 27.03 -45.47
CA ASP A 396 18.09 27.66 -44.76
C ASP A 396 17.86 27.84 -43.25
N VAL A 397 17.53 26.74 -42.53
CA VAL A 397 17.33 26.77 -41.09
C VAL A 397 18.67 26.79 -40.36
N LYS A 398 18.83 27.75 -39.45
CA LYS A 398 20.04 27.93 -38.64
C LYS A 398 19.68 28.07 -37.18
N GLU A 399 20.10 27.13 -36.37
CA GLU A 399 19.97 27.18 -34.91
C GLU A 399 21.15 27.93 -34.30
N GLU A 400 20.90 28.92 -33.45
CA GLU A 400 21.89 29.67 -32.70
C GLU A 400 21.80 29.32 -31.22
N SER A 401 22.76 28.52 -30.76
CA SER A 401 22.77 28.01 -29.39
C SER A 401 22.64 29.12 -28.35
N GLY A 402 21.63 29.01 -27.47
CA GLY A 402 21.35 29.98 -26.43
C GLY A 402 20.67 31.27 -26.92
N HIS A 403 20.27 31.36 -28.18
CA HIS A 403 19.59 32.53 -28.76
C HIS A 403 18.24 32.16 -29.37
N GLY A 404 18.21 31.12 -30.25
CA GLY A 404 17.00 30.70 -30.93
C GLY A 404 17.27 30.14 -32.35
N VAL A 405 16.28 30.23 -33.20
CA VAL A 405 16.32 29.67 -34.58
C VAL A 405 16.01 30.76 -35.60
N ARG A 406 16.73 30.77 -36.70
CA ARG A 406 16.38 31.52 -37.90
C ARG A 406 16.05 30.54 -39.01
N ALA A 407 14.98 30.84 -39.75
CA ALA A 407 14.56 30.05 -40.88
C ALA A 407 14.09 30.96 -42.03
N GLN A 408 14.35 30.54 -43.25
CA GLN A 408 13.70 31.15 -44.39
C GLN A 408 12.49 30.30 -44.78
N VAL A 409 11.30 30.90 -44.74
CA VAL A 409 10.04 30.27 -45.14
C VAL A 409 9.48 31.05 -46.32
N ASP A 410 9.41 30.40 -47.47
CA ASP A 410 9.14 31.03 -48.78
C ASP A 410 10.15 32.13 -49.09
N GLU A 411 9.73 33.42 -49.12
CA GLU A 411 10.58 34.59 -49.34
C GLU A 411 10.88 35.35 -48.04
N HIS A 412 10.37 34.92 -46.89
CA HIS A 412 10.43 35.61 -45.62
C HIS A 412 11.52 35.01 -44.71
N ILE A 413 12.25 35.87 -44.01
CA ILE A 413 13.20 35.50 -42.97
C ILE A 413 12.52 35.59 -41.61
N ILE A 414 12.42 34.46 -40.90
CA ILE A 414 11.81 34.36 -39.59
C ILE A 414 12.91 34.16 -38.56
N ALA A 415 12.93 34.94 -37.49
CA ALA A 415 13.77 34.68 -36.34
C ALA A 415 12.88 34.47 -35.11
N VAL A 416 13.08 33.34 -34.42
CA VAL A 416 12.34 32.91 -33.23
C VAL A 416 13.35 32.67 -32.11
N GLY A 417 13.21 33.33 -30.98
CA GLY A 417 14.14 33.13 -29.87
C GLY A 417 13.93 34.07 -28.71
N ASN A 418 14.94 34.15 -27.86
CA ASN A 418 14.95 35.04 -26.72
C ASN A 418 15.30 36.48 -27.07
N GLU A 419 15.28 37.38 -26.06
CA GLU A 419 15.67 38.79 -26.18
C GLU A 419 17.05 38.99 -26.79
N LYS A 420 18.00 38.05 -26.54
CA LYS A 420 19.35 38.18 -27.11
C LYS A 420 19.36 38.05 -28.65
N LEU A 421 18.49 37.20 -29.19
CA LEU A 421 18.32 37.07 -30.63
C LEU A 421 17.75 38.36 -31.23
N MET A 422 16.74 38.94 -30.59
CA MET A 422 16.13 40.21 -31.03
C MET A 422 17.14 41.37 -30.97
N MET A 423 17.94 41.44 -29.91
CA MET A 423 19.03 42.42 -29.82
C MET A 423 20.09 42.24 -30.90
N ALA A 424 20.48 40.99 -31.20
CA ALA A 424 21.47 40.71 -32.26
C ALA A 424 20.99 41.14 -33.65
N ASP A 425 19.68 41.08 -33.88
CA ASP A 425 19.04 41.50 -35.15
C ASP A 425 18.65 42.97 -35.17
N ASN A 426 18.90 43.71 -34.07
CA ASN A 426 18.45 45.10 -33.87
C ASN A 426 16.93 45.26 -34.01
N VAL A 427 16.17 44.24 -33.62
CA VAL A 427 14.69 44.25 -33.59
C VAL A 427 14.22 44.79 -32.27
N ALA A 428 13.38 45.82 -32.30
CA ALA A 428 12.75 46.33 -31.08
C ALA A 428 11.68 45.34 -30.60
N TRP A 429 11.78 44.96 -29.35
CA TRP A 429 10.84 44.03 -28.67
C TRP A 429 10.34 44.63 -27.36
N HIS A 430 9.31 44.08 -26.79
CA HIS A 430 8.79 44.51 -25.47
C HIS A 430 8.66 43.34 -24.50
N GLU A 431 8.74 43.63 -23.21
CA GLU A 431 8.58 42.65 -22.13
C GLU A 431 7.16 42.12 -22.08
N CYS A 432 7.02 40.87 -21.69
CA CYS A 432 5.73 40.24 -21.45
C CYS A 432 5.50 40.08 -19.94
N GLU A 433 4.31 40.45 -19.48
CA GLU A 433 3.91 40.34 -18.06
C GLU A 433 3.57 38.89 -17.66
N LEU A 434 3.31 38.01 -18.60
CA LEU A 434 2.99 36.61 -18.33
C LEU A 434 4.23 35.83 -17.93
N THR A 435 4.03 34.93 -16.97
CA THR A 435 5.09 34.07 -16.46
C THR A 435 5.29 32.85 -17.36
N GLY A 436 6.48 32.68 -17.88
CA GLY A 436 6.83 31.56 -18.77
C GLY A 436 8.13 31.79 -19.55
N THR A 437 8.42 30.86 -20.46
CA THR A 437 9.47 31.07 -21.47
C THR A 437 8.88 31.84 -22.62
N ILE A 438 9.45 32.99 -22.92
CA ILE A 438 8.98 33.89 -23.97
C ILE A 438 9.81 33.62 -25.22
N LEU A 439 9.15 33.28 -26.31
CA LEU A 439 9.72 33.23 -27.64
C LEU A 439 9.28 34.47 -28.43
N HIS A 440 10.21 35.40 -28.62
CA HIS A 440 10.00 36.56 -29.50
C HIS A 440 10.09 36.12 -30.94
N VAL A 441 9.24 36.69 -31.77
CA VAL A 441 9.16 36.36 -33.20
C VAL A 441 9.32 37.62 -34.05
N SER A 442 10.27 37.56 -34.97
CA SER A 442 10.43 38.61 -35.99
C SER A 442 10.28 38.06 -37.38
N LEU A 443 9.75 38.87 -38.27
CA LEU A 443 9.56 38.59 -39.70
C LEU A 443 10.21 39.71 -40.50
N ASP A 444 11.20 39.34 -41.36
CA ASP A 444 11.96 40.28 -42.19
C ASP A 444 12.59 41.44 -41.39
N GLY A 445 13.05 41.19 -40.15
CA GLY A 445 13.62 42.18 -39.26
C GLY A 445 12.61 43.06 -38.51
N SER A 446 11.31 42.80 -38.66
CA SER A 446 10.26 43.49 -37.90
C SER A 446 9.68 42.58 -36.84
N TYR A 447 9.49 43.10 -35.63
CA TYR A 447 8.83 42.35 -34.53
C TYR A 447 7.35 42.13 -34.85
N ILE A 448 6.90 40.88 -34.78
CA ILE A 448 5.49 40.53 -35.06
C ILE A 448 4.75 40.02 -33.84
N GLY A 449 5.45 39.72 -32.74
CA GLY A 449 4.83 39.26 -31.51
C GLY A 449 5.71 38.28 -30.71
N HIS A 450 5.10 37.67 -29.71
CA HIS A 450 5.77 36.63 -28.92
C HIS A 450 4.80 35.54 -28.50
N ILE A 451 5.37 34.36 -28.25
CA ILE A 451 4.66 33.19 -27.74
C ILE A 451 5.12 32.93 -26.31
N VAL A 452 4.18 32.73 -25.41
CA VAL A 452 4.45 32.37 -24.02
C VAL A 452 4.26 30.87 -23.86
N ILE A 453 5.30 30.20 -23.39
CA ILE A 453 5.32 28.75 -23.17
C ILE A 453 5.55 28.51 -21.69
N ALA A 454 4.67 27.75 -21.08
CA ALA A 454 4.78 27.38 -19.67
C ALA A 454 4.38 25.93 -19.43
N ASP A 455 4.90 25.39 -18.35
CA ASP A 455 4.47 24.11 -17.81
C ASP A 455 3.13 24.31 -17.09
N VAL A 456 2.12 23.60 -17.54
CA VAL A 456 0.74 23.80 -17.09
C VAL A 456 0.51 23.07 -15.76
N VAL A 457 -0.03 23.79 -14.79
CA VAL A 457 -0.45 23.24 -13.49
C VAL A 457 -1.57 22.23 -13.71
N LYS A 458 -1.49 21.06 -13.06
CA LYS A 458 -2.54 20.03 -13.11
C LYS A 458 -3.86 20.55 -12.54
N ASP A 459 -4.96 20.16 -13.14
CA ASP A 459 -6.29 20.66 -12.79
C ASP A 459 -6.69 20.38 -11.34
N ASP A 460 -6.24 19.24 -10.78
CA ASP A 460 -6.53 18.81 -9.40
C ASP A 460 -5.49 19.27 -8.37
N ALA A 461 -4.40 19.94 -8.77
CA ALA A 461 -3.31 20.32 -7.87
C ALA A 461 -3.75 21.25 -6.73
N ALA A 462 -4.59 22.25 -7.02
CA ALA A 462 -5.11 23.16 -5.99
C ALA A 462 -6.04 22.44 -4.99
N GLU A 463 -6.91 21.56 -5.49
CA GLU A 463 -7.76 20.70 -4.66
C GLU A 463 -6.92 19.74 -3.81
N ALA A 464 -5.85 19.19 -4.37
CA ALA A 464 -4.90 18.32 -3.66
C ALA A 464 -4.29 19.04 -2.44
N ILE A 465 -3.77 20.26 -2.61
CA ILE A 465 -3.20 21.05 -1.52
C ILE A 465 -4.25 21.35 -0.43
N ALA A 466 -5.46 21.77 -0.84
CA ALA A 466 -6.56 22.00 0.10
C ALA A 466 -6.94 20.71 0.87
N SER A 467 -7.03 19.59 0.17
CA SER A 467 -7.33 18.28 0.75
C SER A 467 -6.25 17.77 1.72
N LEU A 468 -4.99 18.07 1.46
CA LEU A 468 -3.88 17.76 2.38
C LEU A 468 -3.99 18.54 3.68
N LYS A 469 -4.27 19.84 3.60
CA LYS A 469 -4.51 20.69 4.77
C LYS A 469 -5.72 20.20 5.57
N ALA A 470 -6.81 19.87 4.90
CA ALA A 470 -8.00 19.26 5.53
C ALA A 470 -7.70 17.88 6.14
N ALA A 471 -6.80 17.10 5.56
CA ALA A 471 -6.32 15.85 6.14
C ALA A 471 -5.37 16.08 7.33
N GLY A 472 -5.02 17.33 7.69
CA GLY A 472 -4.20 17.67 8.86
C GLY A 472 -2.70 17.66 8.60
N VAL A 473 -2.27 17.87 7.36
CA VAL A 473 -0.89 18.27 7.01
C VAL A 473 -0.70 19.71 7.48
N LYS A 474 0.40 19.96 8.19
CA LYS A 474 0.65 21.27 8.81
C LYS A 474 1.37 22.23 7.89
N ARG A 475 2.13 21.69 6.94
CA ARG A 475 3.03 22.48 6.10
C ARG A 475 3.15 21.85 4.71
N THR A 476 2.92 22.65 3.68
CA THR A 476 3.14 22.29 2.28
C THR A 476 4.26 23.14 1.71
N VAL A 477 5.23 22.52 1.03
CA VAL A 477 6.43 23.19 0.51
C VAL A 477 6.61 22.78 -0.96
N MET A 478 6.97 23.72 -1.82
CA MET A 478 7.35 23.44 -3.20
C MET A 478 8.83 23.69 -3.41
N LEU A 479 9.54 22.75 -4.02
CA LEU A 479 10.92 22.89 -4.47
C LEU A 479 10.95 22.94 -5.99
N THR A 480 11.69 23.88 -6.56
CA THR A 480 11.81 24.02 -8.01
C THR A 480 13.15 24.62 -8.44
N GLY A 481 13.62 24.23 -9.62
CA GLY A 481 14.76 24.87 -10.29
C GLY A 481 14.39 26.20 -10.99
N ASP A 482 13.10 26.53 -11.08
CA ASP A 482 12.61 27.73 -11.75
C ASP A 482 13.02 29.00 -11.00
N ARG A 483 12.87 30.12 -11.71
CA ARG A 483 13.07 31.47 -11.14
C ARG A 483 12.05 31.77 -10.05
N GLU A 484 12.43 32.70 -9.19
CA GLU A 484 11.65 33.14 -8.02
C GLU A 484 10.23 33.63 -8.36
N ASP A 485 10.10 34.38 -9.46
CA ASP A 485 8.84 34.94 -9.95
C ASP A 485 7.85 33.85 -10.37
N VAL A 486 8.33 32.84 -11.11
CA VAL A 486 7.54 31.68 -11.55
C VAL A 486 7.10 30.82 -10.36
N ALA A 487 8.03 30.54 -9.46
CA ALA A 487 7.78 29.72 -8.28
C ALA A 487 6.71 30.38 -7.38
N ARG A 488 6.81 31.69 -7.16
CA ARG A 488 5.84 32.45 -6.38
C ARG A 488 4.44 32.38 -6.99
N ALA A 489 4.30 32.64 -8.29
CA ALA A 489 3.03 32.62 -8.98
C ALA A 489 2.32 31.27 -8.86
N VAL A 490 3.06 30.17 -9.00
CA VAL A 490 2.53 28.80 -8.86
C VAL A 490 2.15 28.53 -7.39
N ALA A 491 2.98 28.88 -6.43
CA ALA A 491 2.73 28.66 -5.01
C ALA A 491 1.47 29.40 -4.53
N GLU A 492 1.32 30.67 -4.93
CA GLU A 492 0.13 31.49 -4.62
C GLU A 492 -1.14 30.91 -5.28
N LYS A 493 -1.07 30.52 -6.56
CA LYS A 493 -2.18 29.91 -7.28
C LYS A 493 -2.68 28.63 -6.63
N LEU A 494 -1.76 27.79 -6.10
CA LEU A 494 -2.08 26.51 -5.47
C LEU A 494 -2.35 26.62 -3.96
N GLY A 495 -2.05 27.76 -3.34
CA GLY A 495 -2.17 27.95 -1.90
C GLY A 495 -1.15 27.14 -1.09
N ILE A 496 0.06 26.96 -1.62
CA ILE A 496 1.20 26.31 -0.96
C ILE A 496 1.80 27.26 0.09
N ASP A 497 2.19 26.74 1.26
CA ASP A 497 2.62 27.59 2.39
C ASP A 497 4.00 28.17 2.19
N GLU A 498 4.91 27.42 1.56
CA GLU A 498 6.29 27.85 1.31
C GLU A 498 6.80 27.31 -0.02
N TYR A 499 7.76 28.02 -0.62
CA TYR A 499 8.47 27.54 -1.80
C TYR A 499 9.97 27.86 -1.73
N ARG A 500 10.77 27.13 -2.50
CA ARG A 500 12.20 27.37 -2.72
C ARG A 500 12.44 27.31 -4.22
N ALA A 501 13.01 28.38 -4.75
CA ALA A 501 13.26 28.58 -6.17
C ALA A 501 14.74 28.46 -6.52
N SER A 502 15.06 28.38 -7.79
CA SER A 502 16.41 28.35 -8.34
C SER A 502 17.30 27.26 -7.75
N LEU A 503 16.72 26.10 -7.39
CA LEU A 503 17.44 24.99 -6.78
C LEU A 503 18.09 24.11 -7.87
N LEU A 504 19.35 23.76 -7.66
CA LEU A 504 20.00 22.66 -8.34
C LEU A 504 19.57 21.32 -7.70
N PRO A 505 19.69 20.18 -8.39
CA PRO A 505 19.31 18.89 -7.83
C PRO A 505 19.94 18.57 -6.47
N GLN A 506 21.20 18.93 -6.27
CA GLN A 506 21.91 18.76 -5.00
C GLN A 506 21.31 19.61 -3.87
N ASN A 507 20.91 20.86 -4.19
CA ASN A 507 20.30 21.75 -3.21
C ASN A 507 18.91 21.30 -2.77
N LYS A 508 18.17 20.55 -3.62
CA LYS A 508 16.88 19.96 -3.23
C LYS A 508 17.06 18.94 -2.09
N VAL A 509 18.11 18.13 -2.12
CA VAL A 509 18.43 17.16 -1.05
C VAL A 509 18.74 17.89 0.26
N GLU A 510 19.60 18.91 0.22
CA GLU A 510 19.95 19.73 1.38
C GLU A 510 18.74 20.42 2.01
N GLU A 511 17.84 20.96 1.17
CA GLU A 511 16.59 21.57 1.65
C GLU A 511 15.66 20.55 2.31
N VAL A 512 15.52 19.35 1.76
CA VAL A 512 14.73 18.29 2.38
C VAL A 512 15.33 17.88 3.73
N GLU A 513 16.65 17.75 3.86
CA GLU A 513 17.32 17.47 5.14
C GLU A 513 17.08 18.58 6.18
N ARG A 514 17.11 19.83 5.74
CA ARG A 514 16.79 20.98 6.59
C ARG A 514 15.34 20.95 7.07
N LEU A 515 14.40 20.63 6.16
CA LEU A 515 12.99 20.53 6.47
C LEU A 515 12.68 19.35 7.41
N ILE A 516 13.35 18.20 7.25
CA ILE A 516 13.26 17.06 8.16
C ILE A 516 13.70 17.48 9.57
N SER A 517 14.83 18.22 9.67
CA SER A 517 15.34 18.71 10.96
C SER A 517 14.39 19.69 11.64
N GLY A 518 13.57 20.40 10.89
CA GLY A 518 12.53 21.31 11.38
C GLY A 518 11.17 20.65 11.67
N THR A 519 11.01 19.38 11.33
CA THR A 519 9.78 18.62 11.60
C THR A 519 9.75 18.15 13.06
N SER A 520 8.54 18.00 13.65
CA SER A 520 8.44 17.56 15.06
C SER A 520 9.02 16.15 15.25
N SER A 521 9.50 15.84 16.46
CA SER A 521 10.08 14.51 16.78
C SER A 521 9.12 13.32 16.55
N LYS A 522 7.83 13.58 16.39
CA LYS A 522 6.80 12.58 16.14
C LYS A 522 6.22 12.66 14.72
N GLY A 523 6.49 13.73 13.99
CA GLY A 523 6.06 13.96 12.63
C GLY A 523 7.03 13.35 11.62
N THR A 524 6.59 13.23 10.38
CA THR A 524 7.40 12.80 9.23
C THR A 524 7.23 13.77 8.09
N LEU A 525 8.23 13.81 7.21
CA LEU A 525 8.22 14.55 5.97
C LEU A 525 8.01 13.58 4.81
N ALA A 526 7.01 13.86 3.97
CA ALA A 526 6.82 13.19 2.71
C ALA A 526 7.32 14.07 1.56
N PHE A 527 8.16 13.55 0.68
CA PHE A 527 8.56 14.19 -0.57
C PHE A 527 7.82 13.54 -1.74
N VAL A 528 7.30 14.37 -2.64
CA VAL A 528 6.54 13.95 -3.81
C VAL A 528 7.26 14.43 -5.06
N GLY A 529 7.57 13.52 -5.97
CA GLY A 529 8.27 13.80 -7.22
C GLY A 529 7.89 12.84 -8.34
N ASP A 530 8.41 13.07 -9.54
CA ASP A 530 8.20 12.20 -10.72
C ASP A 530 9.11 10.95 -10.72
N GLY A 531 10.13 10.94 -9.87
CA GLY A 531 11.03 9.82 -9.65
C GLY A 531 12.19 9.70 -10.63
N ILE A 532 12.18 10.39 -11.75
CA ILE A 532 13.25 10.32 -12.75
C ILE A 532 14.44 11.17 -12.30
N ASN A 533 14.19 12.44 -11.99
CA ASN A 533 15.23 13.39 -11.59
C ASN A 533 15.40 13.49 -10.08
N ASP A 534 14.38 13.11 -9.33
CA ASP A 534 14.29 13.30 -7.89
C ASP A 534 14.58 12.03 -7.07
N ALA A 535 15.06 10.93 -7.69
CA ALA A 535 15.38 9.68 -6.99
C ALA A 535 16.26 9.86 -5.73
N PRO A 536 17.30 10.70 -5.73
CA PRO A 536 18.09 10.97 -4.52
C PRO A 536 17.28 11.65 -3.42
N VAL A 537 16.35 12.54 -3.78
CA VAL A 537 15.50 13.28 -2.83
C VAL A 537 14.42 12.35 -2.26
N LEU A 538 13.78 11.52 -3.11
CA LEU A 538 12.81 10.50 -2.71
C LEU A 538 13.39 9.55 -1.66
N THR A 539 14.62 9.07 -1.90
CA THR A 539 15.31 8.14 -0.99
C THR A 539 15.71 8.81 0.33
N ARG A 540 15.94 10.12 0.32
CA ARG A 540 16.42 10.87 1.51
C ARG A 540 15.29 11.31 2.43
N ALA A 541 14.10 11.51 1.92
CA ALA A 541 12.92 11.85 2.70
C ALA A 541 12.53 10.74 3.71
N ASP A 542 11.75 11.07 4.74
CA ASP A 542 11.15 10.03 5.60
C ASP A 542 10.21 9.11 4.83
N ILE A 543 9.58 9.65 3.77
CA ILE A 543 8.72 8.94 2.84
C ILE A 543 8.89 9.56 1.46
N GLY A 544 9.34 8.76 0.50
CA GLY A 544 9.36 9.12 -0.92
C GLY A 544 8.06 8.67 -1.60
N ILE A 545 7.37 9.58 -2.28
CA ILE A 545 6.15 9.31 -3.05
C ILE A 545 6.43 9.62 -4.52
N ALA A 546 6.38 8.62 -5.39
CA ALA A 546 6.47 8.81 -6.83
C ALA A 546 5.08 8.95 -7.45
N MET A 547 4.94 9.88 -8.41
CA MET A 547 3.72 10.14 -9.17
C MET A 547 3.85 9.67 -10.61
N GLY A 548 2.72 9.24 -11.21
CA GLY A 548 2.66 8.89 -12.63
C GLY A 548 3.60 7.75 -13.04
N ALA A 549 3.94 6.87 -12.10
CA ALA A 549 5.02 5.91 -12.26
C ALA A 549 4.71 4.73 -13.21
N MET A 550 3.56 4.72 -13.88
CA MET A 550 3.31 3.76 -14.97
C MET A 550 4.33 4.00 -16.09
N GLY A 551 5.30 3.10 -16.19
CA GLY A 551 6.38 3.18 -17.21
C GLY A 551 7.74 3.66 -16.72
N SER A 552 7.89 4.17 -15.49
CA SER A 552 9.19 4.56 -14.92
C SER A 552 9.66 3.58 -13.84
N ASP A 553 10.45 2.59 -14.24
CA ASP A 553 11.03 1.61 -13.30
C ASP A 553 11.91 2.28 -12.24
N ALA A 554 12.66 3.34 -12.62
CA ALA A 554 13.50 4.08 -11.69
C ALA A 554 12.71 4.81 -10.60
N ALA A 555 11.54 5.38 -10.94
CA ALA A 555 10.65 6.02 -10.00
C ALA A 555 10.04 4.99 -9.03
N ILE A 556 9.59 3.86 -9.60
CA ILE A 556 9.06 2.75 -8.81
C ILE A 556 10.13 2.26 -7.83
N GLU A 557 11.38 2.10 -8.23
CA GLU A 557 12.44 1.59 -7.36
C GLU A 557 12.80 2.55 -6.22
N ALA A 558 12.92 3.83 -6.51
CA ALA A 558 13.37 4.85 -5.57
C ALA A 558 12.33 5.24 -4.50
N ALA A 559 11.03 5.16 -4.82
CA ALA A 559 9.97 5.61 -3.93
C ALA A 559 9.53 4.53 -2.93
N ASP A 560 8.99 4.94 -1.79
CA ASP A 560 8.36 4.09 -0.77
C ASP A 560 6.87 3.87 -1.05
N ILE A 561 6.25 4.85 -1.69
CA ILE A 561 4.85 4.85 -2.11
C ILE A 561 4.80 5.28 -3.56
N VAL A 562 4.00 4.59 -4.36
CA VAL A 562 3.84 4.86 -5.78
C VAL A 562 2.39 5.16 -6.09
N LEU A 563 2.11 6.31 -6.69
CA LEU A 563 0.81 6.64 -7.24
C LEU A 563 0.79 6.23 -8.71
N MET A 564 -0.09 5.31 -9.06
CA MET A 564 -0.16 4.74 -10.41
C MET A 564 -0.77 5.71 -11.41
N ASP A 565 -1.63 6.60 -10.93
CA ASP A 565 -2.15 7.72 -11.70
C ASP A 565 -1.33 8.99 -11.46
N ASP A 566 -1.50 9.96 -12.33
CA ASP A 566 -0.77 11.22 -12.27
C ASP A 566 -1.56 12.32 -11.53
N LYS A 567 -2.31 11.94 -10.46
CA LYS A 567 -3.19 12.84 -9.71
C LYS A 567 -2.65 13.19 -8.32
N PRO A 568 -2.23 14.43 -8.08
CA PRO A 568 -1.83 14.91 -6.76
C PRO A 568 -2.89 14.71 -5.65
N SER A 569 -4.18 14.70 -5.99
CA SER A 569 -5.28 14.50 -5.03
C SER A 569 -5.22 13.15 -4.30
N ASN A 570 -4.63 12.11 -4.91
CA ASN A 570 -4.46 10.80 -4.28
C ASN A 570 -3.45 10.79 -3.12
N ILE A 571 -2.58 11.77 -3.00
CA ILE A 571 -1.68 11.91 -1.83
C ILE A 571 -2.50 12.11 -0.54
N ALA A 572 -3.49 13.01 -0.58
CA ALA A 572 -4.38 13.24 0.56
C ALA A 572 -5.20 11.98 0.90
N ARG A 573 -5.60 11.22 -0.11
CA ARG A 573 -6.29 9.94 0.05
C ARG A 573 -5.39 8.90 0.71
N ALA A 574 -4.14 8.80 0.28
CA ALA A 574 -3.14 7.92 0.89
C ALA A 574 -2.95 8.22 2.39
N ILE A 575 -2.81 9.51 2.76
CA ILE A 575 -2.69 9.94 4.17
C ILE A 575 -3.94 9.57 4.98
N ARG A 576 -5.14 9.75 4.42
CA ARG A 576 -6.39 9.37 5.10
C ARG A 576 -6.49 7.86 5.33
N ILE A 577 -6.10 7.04 4.34
CA ILE A 577 -6.03 5.57 4.47
C ILE A 577 -5.04 5.18 5.55
N ALA A 578 -3.85 5.76 5.54
CA ALA A 578 -2.81 5.52 6.53
C ALA A 578 -3.27 5.85 7.95
N ARG A 579 -3.89 7.02 8.16
CA ARG A 579 -4.44 7.44 9.46
C ARG A 579 -5.60 6.58 9.93
N LYS A 580 -6.48 6.15 9.02
CA LYS A 580 -7.55 5.19 9.34
C LYS A 580 -6.97 3.86 9.80
N THR A 581 -5.98 3.34 9.11
CA THR A 581 -5.30 2.09 9.45
C THR A 581 -4.67 2.16 10.84
N MET A 582 -3.92 3.22 11.12
CA MET A 582 -3.33 3.45 12.44
C MET A 582 -4.37 3.57 13.55
N ARG A 583 -5.47 4.28 13.29
CA ARG A 583 -6.57 4.40 14.25
C ARG A 583 -7.18 3.05 14.60
N ILE A 584 -7.44 2.21 13.59
CA ILE A 584 -7.99 0.86 13.79
C ILE A 584 -6.99 -0.03 14.52
N ALA A 585 -5.71 0.02 14.17
CA ALA A 585 -4.66 -0.72 14.87
C ALA A 585 -4.59 -0.33 16.36
N TRP A 586 -4.62 0.96 16.68
CA TRP A 586 -4.65 1.44 18.07
C TRP A 586 -5.94 1.08 18.82
N GLN A 587 -7.10 1.12 18.14
CA GLN A 587 -8.36 0.63 18.73
C GLN A 587 -8.23 -0.83 19.15
N ASN A 588 -7.69 -1.69 18.29
CA ASN A 588 -7.48 -3.10 18.59
C ASN A 588 -6.50 -3.30 19.75
N ILE A 589 -5.39 -2.54 19.79
CA ILE A 589 -4.41 -2.59 20.88
C ILE A 589 -5.05 -2.24 22.22
N ILE A 590 -5.72 -1.09 22.28
CA ILE A 590 -6.34 -0.59 23.53
C ILE A 590 -7.45 -1.54 23.99
N PHE A 591 -8.30 -1.98 23.08
CA PHE A 591 -9.40 -2.90 23.39
C PHE A 591 -8.88 -4.24 23.89
N ALA A 592 -7.94 -4.87 23.17
CA ALA A 592 -7.40 -6.16 23.55
C ALA A 592 -6.66 -6.11 24.89
N LEU A 593 -5.81 -5.11 25.12
CA LEU A 593 -5.11 -4.93 26.40
C LEU A 593 -6.07 -4.61 27.56
N GLY A 594 -7.08 -3.78 27.32
CA GLY A 594 -8.05 -3.40 28.34
C GLY A 594 -8.89 -4.57 28.80
N VAL A 595 -9.50 -5.33 27.89
CA VAL A 595 -10.28 -6.53 28.25
C VAL A 595 -9.37 -7.56 28.93
N LYS A 596 -8.17 -7.76 28.42
CA LYS A 596 -7.20 -8.70 28.98
C LYS A 596 -6.83 -8.37 30.42
N LEU A 597 -6.53 -7.10 30.70
CA LEU A 597 -6.23 -6.66 32.06
C LEU A 597 -7.39 -6.94 33.03
N ILE A 598 -8.63 -6.66 32.61
CA ILE A 598 -9.83 -6.92 33.42
C ILE A 598 -9.95 -8.43 33.71
N VAL A 599 -9.83 -9.28 32.68
CA VAL A 599 -10.00 -10.73 32.87
C VAL A 599 -8.85 -11.33 33.69
N LEU A 600 -7.62 -10.83 33.58
CA LEU A 600 -6.49 -11.24 34.42
C LEU A 600 -6.73 -10.90 35.91
N ILE A 601 -7.27 -9.71 36.21
CA ILE A 601 -7.63 -9.32 37.55
C ILE A 601 -8.74 -10.25 38.12
N LEU A 602 -9.77 -10.52 37.30
CA LEU A 602 -10.86 -11.42 37.70
C LEU A 602 -10.37 -12.87 37.93
N ALA A 603 -9.42 -13.34 37.12
CA ALA A 603 -8.80 -14.65 37.31
C ALA A 603 -7.96 -14.71 38.59
N ALA A 604 -7.16 -13.69 38.88
CA ALA A 604 -6.37 -13.60 40.11
C ALA A 604 -7.26 -13.56 41.38
N LEU A 605 -8.42 -12.88 41.30
CA LEU A 605 -9.41 -12.85 42.37
C LEU A 605 -10.21 -14.17 42.50
N GLY A 606 -10.08 -15.11 41.55
CA GLY A 606 -10.84 -16.37 41.56
C GLY A 606 -12.30 -16.22 41.10
N ILE A 607 -12.66 -15.09 40.48
CA ILE A 607 -14.02 -14.82 39.96
C ILE A 607 -14.16 -15.41 38.54
N ALA A 608 -13.11 -15.32 37.73
CA ALA A 608 -13.10 -15.90 36.40
C ALA A 608 -12.68 -17.37 36.44
N ASN A 609 -13.49 -18.21 35.82
CA ASN A 609 -13.17 -19.62 35.58
C ASN A 609 -12.46 -19.78 34.20
N MET A 610 -11.97 -20.99 33.94
CA MET A 610 -11.26 -21.31 32.68
C MET A 610 -12.13 -21.10 31.43
N TRP A 611 -13.43 -21.38 31.49
CA TRP A 611 -14.38 -21.17 30.40
C TRP A 611 -14.49 -19.71 30.00
N LEU A 612 -14.70 -18.84 31.01
CA LEU A 612 -14.78 -17.39 30.78
C LEU A 612 -13.47 -16.85 30.23
N ALA A 613 -12.34 -17.36 30.71
CA ALA A 613 -11.01 -16.98 30.28
C ALA A 613 -10.80 -17.21 28.77
N VAL A 614 -11.09 -18.41 28.29
CA VAL A 614 -10.93 -18.78 26.86
C VAL A 614 -11.96 -18.07 25.99
N PHE A 615 -13.21 -18.01 26.45
CA PHE A 615 -14.26 -17.33 25.70
C PHE A 615 -13.94 -15.85 25.51
N ALA A 616 -13.42 -15.19 26.52
CA ALA A 616 -12.98 -13.80 26.44
C ALA A 616 -11.80 -13.64 25.46
N ASP A 617 -10.78 -14.50 25.51
CA ASP A 617 -9.60 -14.42 24.63
C ASP A 617 -9.98 -14.61 23.16
N VAL A 618 -10.72 -15.67 22.84
CA VAL A 618 -11.19 -15.95 21.48
C VAL A 618 -12.15 -14.88 20.99
N GLY A 619 -13.08 -14.41 21.84
CA GLY A 619 -14.04 -13.35 21.50
C GLY A 619 -13.36 -12.03 21.17
N VAL A 620 -12.37 -11.63 21.98
CA VAL A 620 -11.56 -10.43 21.72
C VAL A 620 -10.79 -10.55 20.41
N ALA A 621 -10.20 -11.72 20.13
CA ALA A 621 -9.48 -11.96 18.88
C ALA A 621 -10.40 -11.83 17.66
N ILE A 622 -11.60 -12.41 17.70
CA ILE A 622 -12.59 -12.31 16.64
C ILE A 622 -13.01 -10.84 16.40
N ILE A 623 -13.35 -10.11 17.46
CA ILE A 623 -13.75 -8.70 17.35
C ILE A 623 -12.60 -7.86 16.76
N ALA A 624 -11.38 -8.06 17.23
CA ALA A 624 -10.20 -7.34 16.74
C ALA A 624 -9.90 -7.64 15.25
N ILE A 625 -10.06 -8.89 14.82
CA ILE A 625 -9.93 -9.30 13.42
C ILE A 625 -11.01 -8.62 12.56
N LEU A 626 -12.27 -8.67 12.97
CA LEU A 626 -13.37 -8.03 12.24
C LEU A 626 -13.17 -6.50 12.14
N ASN A 627 -12.67 -5.86 13.21
CA ASN A 627 -12.33 -4.45 13.18
C ASN A 627 -11.16 -4.17 12.21
N ALA A 628 -10.12 -5.01 12.20
CA ALA A 628 -8.98 -4.89 11.28
C ALA A 628 -9.41 -4.98 9.80
N MET A 629 -10.36 -5.84 9.46
CA MET A 629 -10.90 -5.96 8.10
C MET A 629 -11.53 -4.65 7.57
N ARG A 630 -11.94 -3.72 8.44
CA ARG A 630 -12.47 -2.40 8.04
C ARG A 630 -11.41 -1.52 7.36
N CYS A 631 -10.12 -1.83 7.53
CA CYS A 631 -9.04 -1.12 6.83
C CYS A 631 -9.13 -1.29 5.31
N MET A 632 -9.65 -2.42 4.83
CA MET A 632 -9.79 -2.72 3.39
C MET A 632 -10.89 -1.90 2.70
N SER A 633 -11.82 -1.32 3.45
CA SER A 633 -12.92 -0.52 2.91
C SER A 633 -12.50 0.93 2.74
N VAL A 634 -12.43 1.41 1.50
CA VAL A 634 -12.02 2.79 1.14
C VAL A 634 -13.18 3.63 0.58
N LYS A 635 -14.44 3.14 0.69
CA LYS A 635 -15.61 3.76 0.05
C LYS A 635 -15.93 5.20 0.52
N ASN A 636 -15.39 5.65 1.66
CA ASN A 636 -15.70 6.96 2.26
C ASN A 636 -14.41 7.72 2.63
N ILE A 637 -13.35 7.56 1.85
CA ILE A 637 -12.04 8.19 2.11
C ILE A 637 -11.69 9.15 0.98
#